data_e05ce2bf923fe654c1ec6bd808b9b3e7
#
_entry.id   e05ce2bf923fe654c1ec6bd808b9b3e7
#
_cell.length_a   1.000
_cell.length_b   1.000
_cell.length_c   1.000
_cell.angle_alpha   90.00
_cell.angle_beta   90.00
_cell.angle_gamma   90.00
#
_symmetry.space_group_name_H-M   'P 1'
#
loop_
_entity.id
_entity.type
_entity.pdbx_description
1 polymer ?
#
loop_
_entity_poly.entity_id
_entity_poly.type
_entity_poly.pdbx_seq_one_letter_code
_entity_poly.pdbx_strand_id
1 'polypeptide(L)'
;MLGVFATSIAAMLLATPALAQDRVPVAGATGTITGRLTEALKETPVVGAVVRVVGQEVATQSDSSGRFTLRGVRVGIVTIEVRRLGFAPVTKGNIAVSPAKPAEVSVVLRPIDVQLDAVTVRPEAFPAQMAASTPVSTQTYDAEEVRRQPGAQEDVLRAVSIAPGVGVTSGGRNDLIVRGGAPFENLFVVDNIEVPNINHFGSQGSTGGPVSLVNIRFIESASLSAGGFGARLGDRTSSATILTLREGNRERIAGELNVAATQYGAVIEGPLGKNASFFVNVRKSYLDLLFKALGFSFIPSYEDATAKVVWRPTKRDAFSFLTIVARGSISFDNSTDSGRVTNSQVVNPGQDQYFSGLTWKRLLSRGVATTTLGRTWTRYATSQRDSLLVPVLDSRSTEGENTLRTDITWLAGRGVEIETGTIFKYASDLRYDATLAGFTRRDARGNPQPLRVDTSFTALRNGTYLQATWQAQPRLRLSVGARNDWYGFLDNAVRFSPRVSASLRVDPVTTLTLAGGRYYQAPSYIWLVGDPQNAERLKPFRADQAVAGVTRLVGSDIKVQLEVYGKRYGDYPARRFRPQAVLSPSGFDDATTDIPLGLEPLESTATGNAFGIELFAQKKFGASPFYGQLSTSLNRTRFTGINGTATRGAFDSPVTANGVLGWRPNSKWEIATRLRGATGLPFTPFVSAGSLAGTLDFTRYNTERVGTFLAADLRVDRRFIMRRTQFIAFLDLQNFTNRQNQQAPVWNPRTRMADTNPSIGLFPSIGLNLEF
;
A
#
# COMPACT_ATOMS: atom_id res chain seq x y z
N MET A 1 24.72 22.63 14.32
CA MET A 1 23.83 23.06 13.22
C MET A 1 22.37 22.72 13.40
N LEU A 2 22.01 21.56 14.00
CA LEU A 2 20.59 21.21 14.26
C LEU A 2 19.86 22.18 15.21
N GLY A 3 20.56 22.77 16.20
CA GLY A 3 19.95 23.72 17.13
C GLY A 3 19.52 25.05 16.50
N VAL A 4 20.20 25.53 15.46
CA VAL A 4 19.88 26.77 14.75
C VAL A 4 18.68 26.57 13.81
N PHE A 5 18.55 25.39 13.22
CA PHE A 5 17.40 25.04 12.38
C PHE A 5 16.10 24.91 13.21
N ALA A 6 16.16 24.25 14.37
CA ALA A 6 14.98 24.07 15.22
C ALA A 6 14.45 25.40 15.78
N THR A 7 15.31 26.34 16.18
CA THR A 7 14.91 27.67 16.65
C THR A 7 14.37 28.57 15.55
N SER A 8 14.92 28.51 14.34
CA SER A 8 14.41 29.27 13.19
C SER A 8 13.04 28.76 12.72
N ILE A 9 12.76 27.47 12.87
CA ILE A 9 11.51 26.82 12.47
C ILE A 9 10.40 27.10 13.48
N ALA A 10 10.70 27.04 14.78
CA ALA A 10 9.75 27.41 15.83
C ALA A 10 9.35 28.90 15.70
N ALA A 11 10.30 29.77 15.35
CA ALA A 11 10.04 31.18 15.06
C ALA A 11 9.17 31.40 13.82
N MET A 12 9.33 30.58 12.76
CA MET A 12 8.48 30.65 11.54
C MET A 12 7.05 30.16 11.78
N LEU A 13 6.86 29.16 12.65
CA LEU A 13 5.52 28.66 13.02
C LEU A 13 4.80 29.60 14.01
N LEU A 14 5.54 30.38 14.79
CA LEU A 14 5.03 31.33 15.75
C LEU A 14 5.01 32.77 15.22
N ALA A 15 5.84 33.11 14.22
CA ALA A 15 5.81 34.40 13.58
C ALA A 15 4.48 34.56 12.83
N THR A 16 3.63 35.38 13.33
CA THR A 16 2.60 36.03 12.51
C THR A 16 3.33 36.76 11.40
N PRO A 17 3.03 36.54 10.12
CA PRO A 17 3.62 37.35 9.07
C PRO A 17 3.26 38.81 9.33
N ALA A 18 4.25 39.64 9.59
CA ALA A 18 4.12 41.06 9.79
C ALA A 18 3.62 41.83 8.55
N LEU A 19 3.21 41.10 7.49
CA LEU A 19 2.58 41.60 6.26
C LEU A 19 1.08 41.36 6.19
N ALA A 20 0.46 40.83 7.28
CA ALA A 20 -0.99 40.75 7.42
C ALA A 20 -1.48 41.82 8.40
N GLN A 21 -1.25 43.09 8.08
CA GLN A 21 -2.01 44.14 8.72
C GLN A 21 -3.49 43.93 8.40
N ASP A 22 -4.28 43.78 9.45
CA ASP A 22 -5.72 43.95 9.54
C ASP A 22 -6.57 43.31 8.41
N ARG A 23 -6.60 41.98 8.38
CA ARG A 23 -7.80 41.31 7.89
C ARG A 23 -8.38 40.48 9.03
N VAL A 24 -9.46 41.02 9.59
CA VAL A 24 -10.40 40.34 10.49
C VAL A 24 -10.49 38.87 10.08
N PRO A 25 -10.34 37.89 10.99
CA PRO A 25 -10.65 36.51 10.69
C PRO A 25 -12.06 36.50 10.11
N VAL A 26 -12.22 36.04 8.86
CA VAL A 26 -13.54 35.94 8.23
C VAL A 26 -14.32 34.92 9.07
N ALA A 27 -15.00 35.43 10.09
CA ALA A 27 -16.02 34.68 10.79
C ALA A 27 -17.05 34.28 9.75
N GLY A 28 -17.07 32.99 9.36
CA GLY A 28 -18.00 32.47 8.39
C GLY A 28 -17.43 32.11 7.00
N ALA A 29 -16.12 31.84 6.85
CA ALA A 29 -15.60 31.26 5.62
C ALA A 29 -16.33 29.93 5.33
N THR A 30 -16.89 29.83 4.11
CA THR A 30 -17.62 28.67 3.65
C THR A 30 -16.97 28.06 2.40
N GLY A 31 -17.15 26.76 2.22
CA GLY A 31 -16.74 26.04 1.03
C GLY A 31 -17.92 25.27 0.43
N THR A 32 -17.61 24.43 -0.51
CA THR A 32 -18.58 23.59 -1.24
C THR A 32 -18.21 22.13 -1.09
N ILE A 33 -19.22 21.27 -0.92
CA ILE A 33 -19.08 19.83 -1.05
C ILE A 33 -19.87 19.41 -2.28
N THR A 34 -19.22 18.70 -3.19
CA THR A 34 -19.85 18.05 -4.34
C THR A 34 -19.71 16.56 -4.20
N GLY A 35 -20.63 15.82 -4.76
CA GLY A 35 -20.49 14.38 -4.71
C GLY A 35 -21.50 13.63 -5.56
N ARG A 36 -21.35 12.31 -5.51
CA ARG A 36 -22.24 11.39 -6.22
C ARG A 36 -22.74 10.30 -5.28
N LEU A 37 -24.03 10.02 -5.39
CA LEU A 37 -24.72 8.97 -4.67
C LEU A 37 -24.99 7.82 -5.63
N THR A 38 -24.56 6.62 -5.28
CA THR A 38 -24.80 5.40 -6.07
C THR A 38 -25.41 4.31 -5.21
N GLU A 39 -26.21 3.46 -5.81
CA GLU A 39 -26.72 2.24 -5.18
C GLU A 39 -25.59 1.21 -5.10
N ALA A 40 -25.43 0.57 -3.95
CA ALA A 40 -24.51 -0.54 -3.81
C ALA A 40 -24.83 -1.64 -4.83
N LEU A 41 -23.79 -2.29 -5.35
CA LEU A 41 -23.84 -3.42 -6.28
C LEU A 41 -24.28 -3.07 -7.71
N LYS A 42 -25.30 -2.24 -7.91
CA LYS A 42 -25.71 -1.78 -9.26
C LYS A 42 -24.97 -0.54 -9.71
N GLU A 43 -24.41 0.21 -8.75
CA GLU A 43 -23.80 1.53 -8.95
C GLU A 43 -24.70 2.54 -9.69
N THR A 44 -26.02 2.26 -9.76
CA THR A 44 -26.98 3.17 -10.35
C THR A 44 -27.07 4.47 -9.55
N PRO A 45 -27.32 5.63 -10.21
CA PRO A 45 -27.52 6.88 -9.52
C PRO A 45 -28.70 6.82 -8.53
N VAL A 46 -28.50 7.28 -7.30
CA VAL A 46 -29.59 7.43 -6.34
C VAL A 46 -30.16 8.85 -6.44
N VAL A 47 -31.35 8.98 -6.94
CA VAL A 47 -32.02 10.25 -7.23
C VAL A 47 -32.88 10.70 -6.05
N GLY A 48 -32.91 12.01 -5.76
CA GLY A 48 -33.77 12.60 -4.73
C GLY A 48 -33.41 12.19 -3.31
N ALA A 49 -32.17 11.76 -3.08
CA ALA A 49 -31.70 11.52 -1.73
C ALA A 49 -31.36 12.87 -1.06
N VAL A 50 -31.79 13.05 0.18
CA VAL A 50 -31.45 14.22 0.99
C VAL A 50 -30.05 14.06 1.53
N VAL A 51 -29.20 15.04 1.28
CA VAL A 51 -27.82 15.14 1.81
C VAL A 51 -27.78 16.37 2.71
N ARG A 52 -27.38 16.19 3.96
CA ARG A 52 -27.25 17.30 4.93
C ARG A 52 -25.90 17.27 5.62
N VAL A 53 -25.41 18.44 6.03
CA VAL A 53 -24.23 18.56 6.87
C VAL A 53 -24.65 18.42 8.34
N VAL A 54 -24.02 17.48 9.06
CA VAL A 54 -24.33 17.27 10.48
C VAL A 54 -23.87 18.49 11.28
N GLY A 55 -24.77 19.03 12.12
CA GLY A 55 -24.49 20.22 12.95
C GLY A 55 -24.51 21.56 12.19
N GLN A 56 -25.02 21.58 10.94
CA GLN A 56 -25.24 22.80 10.16
C GLN A 56 -26.59 22.74 9.45
N GLU A 57 -27.21 23.90 9.21
CA GLU A 57 -28.48 24.00 8.46
C GLU A 57 -28.23 24.04 6.93
N VAL A 58 -27.37 23.14 6.44
CA VAL A 58 -27.03 23.04 5.01
C VAL A 58 -27.47 21.67 4.51
N ALA A 59 -28.39 21.65 3.57
CA ALA A 59 -28.90 20.44 2.95
C ALA A 59 -29.17 20.65 1.44
N THR A 60 -29.18 19.55 0.69
CA THR A 60 -29.53 19.50 -0.74
C THR A 60 -30.11 18.15 -1.09
N GLN A 61 -30.57 17.99 -2.34
CA GLN A 61 -31.01 16.69 -2.87
C GLN A 61 -30.16 16.27 -4.08
N SER A 62 -29.99 14.98 -4.25
CA SER A 62 -29.31 14.44 -5.44
C SER A 62 -30.16 14.55 -6.68
N ASP A 63 -29.55 14.91 -7.79
CA ASP A 63 -30.17 15.05 -9.12
C ASP A 63 -30.38 13.69 -9.82
N SER A 64 -30.90 13.75 -11.07
CA SER A 64 -31.15 12.57 -11.91
C SER A 64 -29.89 11.75 -12.26
N SER A 65 -28.71 12.27 -12.02
CA SER A 65 -27.42 11.58 -12.19
C SER A 65 -26.81 11.12 -10.85
N GLY A 66 -27.57 11.29 -9.75
CA GLY A 66 -27.13 11.00 -8.39
C GLY A 66 -26.15 12.03 -7.83
N ARG A 67 -25.99 13.18 -8.48
CA ARG A 67 -25.06 14.22 -8.02
C ARG A 67 -25.74 15.15 -7.04
N PHE A 68 -24.94 15.69 -6.11
CA PHE A 68 -25.38 16.71 -5.18
C PHE A 68 -24.31 17.79 -5.01
N THR A 69 -24.73 18.99 -4.63
CA THR A 69 -23.85 20.11 -4.30
C THR A 69 -24.38 20.78 -3.04
N LEU A 70 -23.57 20.79 -1.98
CA LEU A 70 -23.80 21.52 -0.73
C LEU A 70 -22.94 22.79 -0.75
N ARG A 71 -23.57 23.95 -0.83
CA ARG A 71 -22.89 25.28 -0.81
C ARG A 71 -23.03 25.92 0.55
N GLY A 72 -22.08 26.79 0.90
CA GLY A 72 -22.13 27.52 2.17
C GLY A 72 -21.78 26.64 3.39
N VAL A 73 -21.09 25.53 3.20
CA VAL A 73 -20.62 24.66 4.28
C VAL A 73 -19.49 25.34 5.03
N ARG A 74 -19.54 25.42 6.35
CA ARG A 74 -18.44 25.99 7.15
C ARG A 74 -17.15 25.22 6.89
N VAL A 75 -16.06 25.98 6.72
CA VAL A 75 -14.73 25.40 6.47
C VAL A 75 -14.25 24.59 7.65
N GLY A 76 -13.63 23.46 7.36
CA GLY A 76 -13.12 22.49 8.35
C GLY A 76 -13.44 21.08 7.98
N ILE A 77 -13.35 20.16 8.91
CA ILE A 77 -13.76 18.77 8.70
C ILE A 77 -15.21 18.62 9.14
N VAL A 78 -16.01 18.15 8.20
CA VAL A 78 -17.44 17.98 8.41
C VAL A 78 -17.86 16.53 8.13
N THR A 79 -19.05 16.23 8.58
CA THR A 79 -19.75 14.97 8.34
C THR A 79 -21.04 15.26 7.59
N ILE A 80 -21.31 14.52 6.53
CA ILE A 80 -22.61 14.55 5.87
C ILE A 80 -23.41 13.30 6.21
N GLU A 81 -24.72 13.47 6.24
CA GLU A 81 -25.70 12.39 6.34
C GLU A 81 -26.52 12.34 5.05
N VAL A 82 -26.70 11.13 4.52
CA VAL A 82 -27.48 10.88 3.31
C VAL A 82 -28.67 9.98 3.65
N ARG A 83 -29.86 10.41 3.29
CA ARG A 83 -31.12 9.67 3.51
C ARG A 83 -31.94 9.57 2.24
N ARG A 84 -32.47 8.39 1.98
CA ARG A 84 -33.41 8.11 0.88
C ARG A 84 -34.34 7.01 1.31
N LEU A 85 -35.67 7.17 1.02
CA LEU A 85 -36.65 6.12 1.26
C LEU A 85 -36.26 4.85 0.47
N GLY A 86 -36.31 3.68 1.10
CA GLY A 86 -35.88 2.40 0.52
C GLY A 86 -34.36 2.14 0.58
N PHE A 87 -33.59 3.02 1.22
CA PHE A 87 -32.14 2.85 1.41
C PHE A 87 -31.77 3.03 2.87
N ALA A 88 -30.74 2.30 3.29
CA ALA A 88 -30.13 2.51 4.59
C ALA A 88 -29.50 3.91 4.63
N PRO A 89 -29.73 4.71 5.68
CA PRO A 89 -29.07 5.99 5.84
C PRO A 89 -27.56 5.81 5.96
N VAL A 90 -26.81 6.71 5.34
CA VAL A 90 -25.33 6.67 5.34
C VAL A 90 -24.78 7.96 5.91
N THR A 91 -23.83 7.84 6.81
CA THR A 91 -23.05 8.96 7.34
C THR A 91 -21.62 8.88 6.78
N LYS A 92 -21.14 9.94 6.15
CA LYS A 92 -19.77 10.07 5.66
C LYS A 92 -19.07 11.19 6.43
N GLY A 93 -18.14 10.82 7.27
CA GLY A 93 -17.29 11.74 8.04
C GLY A 93 -15.99 12.10 7.33
N ASN A 94 -15.13 12.84 8.01
CA ASN A 94 -13.78 13.22 7.55
C ASN A 94 -13.74 14.00 6.22
N ILE A 95 -14.73 14.83 5.93
CA ILE A 95 -14.75 15.63 4.71
C ILE A 95 -14.07 16.96 5.00
N ALA A 96 -12.89 17.20 4.42
CA ALA A 96 -12.18 18.46 4.53
C ALA A 96 -12.80 19.49 3.58
N VAL A 97 -13.46 20.48 4.13
CA VAL A 97 -14.05 21.61 3.39
C VAL A 97 -13.10 22.78 3.38
N SER A 98 -12.72 23.20 2.20
CA SER A 98 -11.85 24.34 1.91
C SER A 98 -12.60 25.40 1.11
N PRO A 99 -12.30 26.70 1.23
CA PRO A 99 -12.82 27.70 0.33
C PRO A 99 -12.09 27.70 -1.01
N ALA A 100 -10.94 27.04 -1.10
CA ALA A 100 -10.08 26.99 -2.28
C ALA A 100 -10.67 26.12 -3.39
N LYS A 101 -11.18 24.94 -3.04
CA LYS A 101 -11.77 23.99 -4.00
C LYS A 101 -12.93 23.21 -3.36
N PRO A 102 -13.92 22.77 -4.15
CA PRO A 102 -14.93 21.86 -3.66
C PRO A 102 -14.34 20.55 -3.11
N ALA A 103 -14.87 20.07 -1.99
CA ALA A 103 -14.58 18.74 -1.50
C ALA A 103 -15.41 17.74 -2.30
N GLU A 104 -14.78 16.77 -2.96
CA GLU A 104 -15.47 15.71 -3.69
C GLU A 104 -15.72 14.49 -2.80
N VAL A 105 -16.93 13.95 -2.83
CA VAL A 105 -17.36 12.84 -1.99
C VAL A 105 -18.21 11.84 -2.77
N SER A 106 -17.79 10.57 -2.79
CA SER A 106 -18.63 9.48 -3.29
C SER A 106 -19.28 8.76 -2.11
N VAL A 107 -20.61 8.55 -2.21
CA VAL A 107 -21.38 7.82 -1.20
C VAL A 107 -22.19 6.71 -1.84
N VAL A 108 -22.05 5.51 -1.31
CA VAL A 108 -22.75 4.31 -1.76
C VAL A 108 -23.89 4.00 -0.78
N LEU A 109 -25.11 3.95 -1.27
CA LEU A 109 -26.31 3.61 -0.49
C LEU A 109 -26.73 2.17 -0.77
N ARG A 110 -27.18 1.46 0.26
CA ARG A 110 -27.71 0.11 0.17
C ARG A 110 -29.23 0.12 0.23
N PRO A 111 -29.91 -0.56 -0.69
CA PRO A 111 -31.35 -0.78 -0.57
C PRO A 111 -31.66 -1.55 0.73
N ILE A 112 -32.76 -1.20 1.37
CA ILE A 112 -33.36 -1.97 2.45
C ILE A 112 -34.72 -2.44 2.00
N ASP A 113 -35.04 -3.72 2.25
CA ASP A 113 -36.44 -4.17 2.16
C ASP A 113 -37.17 -3.53 3.33
N VAL A 114 -38.25 -2.79 3.00
CA VAL A 114 -38.99 -1.94 3.95
C VAL A 114 -39.71 -2.84 4.98
N GLN A 115 -39.11 -3.02 6.16
CA GLN A 115 -39.83 -3.29 7.39
C GLN A 115 -39.77 -2.03 8.27
N LEU A 116 -40.96 -1.48 8.53
CA LEU A 116 -41.16 -0.26 9.32
C LEU A 116 -40.98 -0.54 10.81
N ASP A 117 -39.74 -0.68 11.27
CA ASP A 117 -39.43 -0.46 12.67
C ASP A 117 -38.80 0.92 12.82
N ALA A 118 -39.22 1.66 13.88
CA ALA A 118 -38.73 2.99 14.16
C ALA A 118 -37.19 2.97 14.36
N VAL A 119 -36.47 3.27 13.29
CA VAL A 119 -35.00 3.34 13.31
C VAL A 119 -34.59 4.67 13.94
N THR A 120 -34.19 4.63 15.18
CA THR A 120 -33.50 5.75 15.82
C THR A 120 -32.13 5.90 15.13
N VAL A 121 -32.03 6.80 14.17
CA VAL A 121 -30.80 7.03 13.40
C VAL A 121 -29.86 7.88 14.24
N ARG A 122 -28.87 7.25 14.81
CA ARG A 122 -27.68 7.95 15.31
C ARG A 122 -26.68 8.07 14.15
N PRO A 123 -25.99 9.20 13.99
CA PRO A 123 -24.90 9.32 13.03
C PRO A 123 -23.80 8.31 13.42
N GLU A 124 -23.64 7.23 12.68
CA GLU A 124 -22.65 6.19 12.96
C GLU A 124 -21.47 6.35 12.03
N ALA A 125 -20.27 6.53 12.56
CA ALA A 125 -19.03 6.55 11.79
C ALA A 125 -18.70 5.16 11.17
N PHE A 126 -19.25 4.10 11.78
CA PHE A 126 -19.19 2.73 11.29
C PHE A 126 -20.61 2.17 11.16
N PRO A 127 -21.27 2.30 10.01
CA PRO A 127 -22.59 1.70 9.83
C PRO A 127 -22.52 0.19 10.06
N ALA A 128 -23.36 -0.34 10.93
CA ALA A 128 -23.39 -1.76 11.28
C ALA A 128 -23.56 -2.68 10.05
N GLN A 129 -24.26 -2.20 9.02
CA GLN A 129 -24.41 -2.90 7.75
C GLN A 129 -23.13 -2.93 6.90
N MET A 130 -22.23 -1.95 7.03
CA MET A 130 -20.91 -2.01 6.37
C MET A 130 -20.02 -3.10 6.96
N ALA A 131 -20.05 -3.31 8.26
CA ALA A 131 -19.25 -4.37 8.90
C ALA A 131 -19.62 -5.76 8.38
N ALA A 132 -20.91 -6.02 8.15
CA ALA A 132 -21.38 -7.30 7.61
C ALA A 132 -21.06 -7.52 6.12
N SER A 133 -20.74 -6.47 5.37
CA SER A 133 -20.47 -6.53 3.92
C SER A 133 -19.01 -6.34 3.54
N THR A 134 -18.17 -5.95 4.51
CA THR A 134 -16.73 -5.82 4.28
C THR A 134 -16.12 -7.22 4.16
N PRO A 135 -15.23 -7.46 3.19
CA PRO A 135 -14.48 -8.70 3.14
C PRO A 135 -13.73 -8.95 4.45
N VAL A 136 -13.60 -10.20 4.84
CA VAL A 136 -12.91 -10.59 6.08
C VAL A 136 -11.48 -10.08 6.06
N SER A 137 -10.94 -9.68 7.22
CA SER A 137 -9.58 -9.15 7.37
C SER A 137 -9.27 -7.92 6.51
N THR A 138 -10.26 -7.09 6.19
CA THR A 138 -10.06 -5.89 5.36
C THR A 138 -10.23 -4.62 6.18
N GLN A 139 -9.24 -3.73 6.10
CA GLN A 139 -9.31 -2.37 6.61
C GLN A 139 -9.34 -1.38 5.46
N THR A 140 -10.28 -0.44 5.50
CA THR A 140 -10.39 0.63 4.50
C THR A 140 -10.19 1.97 5.18
N TYR A 141 -9.28 2.74 4.65
CA TYR A 141 -8.93 4.09 5.07
C TYR A 141 -9.44 5.08 4.04
N ASP A 142 -10.06 6.16 4.50
CA ASP A 142 -10.45 7.27 3.62
C ASP A 142 -9.27 8.22 3.34
N ALA A 143 -9.47 9.14 2.40
CA ALA A 143 -8.45 10.10 1.98
C ALA A 143 -7.80 10.86 3.12
N GLU A 144 -8.60 11.29 4.11
CA GLU A 144 -8.13 12.07 5.21
C GLU A 144 -7.40 11.23 6.27
N GLU A 145 -7.84 9.99 6.49
CA GLU A 145 -7.14 9.03 7.34
C GLU A 145 -5.74 8.72 6.79
N VAL A 146 -5.60 8.59 5.47
CA VAL A 146 -4.30 8.36 4.80
C VAL A 146 -3.40 9.59 4.89
N ARG A 147 -3.93 10.78 4.58
CA ARG A 147 -3.13 12.03 4.51
C ARG A 147 -2.56 12.48 5.85
N ARG A 148 -3.21 12.13 6.96
CA ARG A 148 -2.89 12.65 8.29
C ARG A 148 -2.05 11.74 9.15
N GLN A 149 -1.61 10.61 8.62
CA GLN A 149 -0.78 9.68 9.37
C GLN A 149 0.58 10.30 9.70
N PRO A 150 0.94 10.48 11.00
CA PRO A 150 2.27 10.94 11.38
C PRO A 150 3.34 9.96 10.89
N GLY A 151 4.49 10.49 10.47
CA GLY A 151 5.61 9.69 9.98
C GLY A 151 5.35 8.94 8.67
N ALA A 152 4.21 9.19 7.99
CA ALA A 152 3.92 8.59 6.70
C ALA A 152 4.71 9.23 5.55
N GLN A 153 5.25 10.44 5.71
CA GLN A 153 6.03 11.16 4.70
C GLN A 153 5.32 11.25 3.33
N GLU A 154 4.00 11.43 3.34
CA GLU A 154 3.15 11.42 2.15
C GLU A 154 3.19 10.11 1.32
N ASP A 155 3.56 8.99 1.95
CA ASP A 155 3.62 7.65 1.36
C ASP A 155 2.39 6.82 1.75
N VAL A 156 1.66 6.32 0.75
CA VAL A 156 0.42 5.56 0.98
C VAL A 156 0.67 4.22 1.68
N LEU A 157 1.78 3.54 1.38
CA LEU A 157 2.09 2.25 2.02
C LEU A 157 2.46 2.43 3.48
N ARG A 158 3.21 3.48 3.81
CA ARG A 158 3.48 3.85 5.21
C ARG A 158 2.20 4.24 5.94
N ALA A 159 1.27 4.90 5.29
CA ALA A 159 -0.01 5.25 5.88
C ALA A 159 -0.87 4.02 6.20
N VAL A 160 -0.96 3.03 5.30
CA VAL A 160 -1.74 1.80 5.53
C VAL A 160 -1.01 0.75 6.37
N SER A 161 0.30 0.90 6.62
CA SER A 161 1.09 -0.04 7.42
C SER A 161 0.69 -0.09 8.91
N ILE A 162 -0.22 0.78 9.34
CA ILE A 162 -0.81 0.74 10.68
C ILE A 162 -1.91 -0.33 10.82
N ALA A 163 -2.35 -0.95 9.72
CA ALA A 163 -3.35 -2.00 9.74
C ALA A 163 -2.91 -3.21 10.58
N PRO A 164 -3.86 -3.96 11.18
CA PRO A 164 -3.52 -5.18 11.90
C PRO A 164 -2.82 -6.20 10.99
N GLY A 165 -1.93 -7.00 11.56
CA GLY A 165 -1.16 -8.00 10.83
C GLY A 165 -0.03 -7.45 9.97
N VAL A 166 0.18 -6.13 9.93
CA VAL A 166 1.29 -5.52 9.19
C VAL A 166 2.49 -5.33 10.10
N GLY A 167 3.60 -5.98 9.75
CA GLY A 167 4.88 -5.86 10.42
C GLY A 167 5.59 -4.55 10.10
N VAL A 168 6.55 -4.20 10.95
CA VAL A 168 7.41 -3.03 10.75
C VAL A 168 8.64 -3.44 9.96
N THR A 169 8.94 -2.69 8.90
CA THR A 169 10.22 -2.77 8.20
C THR A 169 11.24 -1.81 8.82
N SER A 170 12.49 -2.18 8.75
CA SER A 170 13.61 -1.32 9.13
C SER A 170 14.09 -0.47 7.93
N GLY A 171 14.90 0.53 8.19
CA GLY A 171 15.72 1.16 7.16
C GLY A 171 15.03 2.12 6.20
N GLY A 172 13.93 2.73 6.59
CA GLY A 172 13.30 3.76 5.74
C GLY A 172 12.49 3.21 4.56
N ARG A 173 12.30 1.90 4.46
CA ARG A 173 11.46 1.24 3.44
C ARG A 173 9.98 1.23 3.85
N ASN A 174 9.11 1.06 2.86
CA ASN A 174 7.66 0.97 3.03
C ASN A 174 7.09 -0.42 2.69
N ASP A 175 7.96 -1.46 2.72
CA ASP A 175 7.51 -2.83 2.44
C ASP A 175 6.38 -3.24 3.38
N LEU A 176 5.35 -3.87 2.84
CA LEU A 176 4.30 -4.45 3.65
C LEU A 176 4.65 -5.91 3.97
N ILE A 177 4.95 -6.16 5.23
CA ILE A 177 5.09 -7.52 5.79
C ILE A 177 3.74 -7.89 6.38
N VAL A 178 2.95 -8.72 5.71
CA VAL A 178 1.59 -9.03 6.17
C VAL A 178 1.54 -10.45 6.71
N ARG A 179 1.27 -10.58 8.02
CA ARG A 179 1.16 -11.88 8.69
C ARG A 179 2.38 -12.78 8.43
N GLY A 180 3.58 -12.18 8.52
CA GLY A 180 4.85 -12.86 8.29
C GLY A 180 5.16 -13.27 6.85
N GLY A 181 4.31 -12.90 5.88
CA GLY A 181 4.55 -13.09 4.44
C GLY A 181 5.59 -12.10 3.91
N ALA A 182 6.34 -12.51 2.90
CA ALA A 182 7.34 -11.68 2.28
C ALA A 182 6.72 -10.53 1.45
N PRO A 183 7.43 -9.41 1.22
CA PRO A 183 6.91 -8.30 0.43
C PRO A 183 6.40 -8.69 -0.96
N PHE A 184 7.05 -9.62 -1.66
CA PHE A 184 6.62 -10.09 -2.99
C PHE A 184 5.29 -10.86 -3.00
N GLU A 185 4.77 -11.26 -1.83
CA GLU A 185 3.50 -11.96 -1.69
C GLU A 185 2.28 -11.00 -1.68
N ASN A 186 2.49 -9.70 -1.78
CA ASN A 186 1.43 -8.70 -1.73
C ASN A 186 0.97 -8.28 -3.12
N LEU A 187 -0.35 -8.13 -3.30
CA LEU A 187 -0.97 -7.58 -4.51
C LEU A 187 -1.20 -6.08 -4.35
N PHE A 188 -0.86 -5.30 -5.38
CA PHE A 188 -1.27 -3.90 -5.49
C PHE A 188 -2.16 -3.69 -6.69
N VAL A 189 -3.30 -3.04 -6.47
CA VAL A 189 -4.26 -2.65 -7.52
C VAL A 189 -4.53 -1.16 -7.39
N VAL A 190 -4.27 -0.41 -8.46
CA VAL A 190 -4.53 1.03 -8.53
C VAL A 190 -5.58 1.26 -9.62
N ASP A 191 -6.77 1.74 -9.26
CA ASP A 191 -7.89 1.95 -10.20
C ASP A 191 -8.14 0.75 -11.15
N ASN A 192 -8.18 -0.47 -10.59
CA ASN A 192 -8.37 -1.74 -11.30
C ASN A 192 -7.15 -2.21 -12.15
N ILE A 193 -6.03 -1.51 -12.12
CA ILE A 193 -4.76 -1.92 -12.76
C ILE A 193 -3.93 -2.63 -11.71
N GLU A 194 -3.54 -3.88 -11.98
CA GLU A 194 -2.58 -4.60 -11.12
C GLU A 194 -1.16 -4.10 -11.43
N VAL A 195 -0.47 -3.59 -10.42
CA VAL A 195 0.86 -3.01 -10.53
C VAL A 195 1.86 -3.90 -9.78
N PRO A 196 2.94 -4.38 -10.43
CA PRO A 196 3.90 -5.27 -9.80
C PRO A 196 4.60 -4.63 -8.59
N ASN A 197 5.02 -3.37 -8.71
CA ASN A 197 5.59 -2.57 -7.64
C ASN A 197 5.14 -1.11 -7.78
N ILE A 198 4.65 -0.51 -6.70
CA ILE A 198 4.17 0.89 -6.69
C ILE A 198 5.19 1.85 -6.06
N ASN A 199 6.48 1.54 -6.10
CA ASN A 199 7.52 2.32 -5.46
C ASN A 199 8.59 2.80 -6.45
N HIS A 200 9.18 3.96 -6.14
CA HIS A 200 10.50 4.34 -6.63
C HIS A 200 11.56 3.45 -5.99
N PHE A 201 12.64 3.18 -6.70
CA PHE A 201 13.73 2.30 -6.25
C PHE A 201 13.21 0.92 -5.81
N GLY A 202 12.15 0.48 -6.47
CA GLY A 202 11.55 -0.82 -6.22
C GLY A 202 12.46 -1.95 -6.64
N SER A 203 12.56 -2.97 -5.80
CA SER A 203 13.37 -4.13 -6.11
C SER A 203 12.68 -5.04 -7.12
N GLN A 204 13.42 -5.51 -8.10
CA GLN A 204 12.93 -6.49 -9.05
C GLN A 204 12.59 -7.80 -8.34
N GLY A 205 11.47 -8.40 -8.67
CA GLY A 205 10.99 -9.63 -8.01
C GLY A 205 10.42 -9.43 -6.60
N SER A 206 10.29 -8.17 -6.12
CA SER A 206 9.66 -7.81 -4.85
C SER A 206 8.68 -6.64 -5.04
N THR A 207 7.95 -6.26 -3.97
CA THR A 207 6.96 -5.17 -4.04
C THR A 207 7.30 -3.96 -3.18
N GLY A 208 8.41 -4.00 -2.47
CA GLY A 208 8.84 -2.95 -1.56
C GLY A 208 9.72 -1.88 -2.21
N GLY A 209 9.91 -0.79 -1.48
CA GLY A 209 10.76 0.33 -1.85
C GLY A 209 10.76 1.43 -0.78
N PRO A 210 11.51 2.52 -0.96
CA PRO A 210 11.56 3.60 0.01
C PRO A 210 10.44 4.63 -0.13
N VAL A 211 9.88 4.83 -1.34
CA VAL A 211 8.91 5.90 -1.63
C VAL A 211 7.87 5.42 -2.64
N SER A 212 6.59 5.61 -2.32
CA SER A 212 5.48 5.24 -3.22
C SER A 212 5.37 6.20 -4.43
N LEU A 213 5.07 5.62 -5.60
CA LEU A 213 4.68 6.34 -6.82
C LEU A 213 3.29 6.97 -6.69
N VAL A 214 2.42 6.36 -5.89
CA VAL A 214 1.06 6.84 -5.73
C VAL A 214 1.05 7.96 -4.70
N ASN A 215 0.77 9.18 -5.16
CA ASN A 215 0.66 10.34 -4.29
C ASN A 215 -0.62 10.25 -3.45
N ILE A 216 -0.48 10.33 -2.12
CA ILE A 216 -1.60 10.24 -1.18
C ILE A 216 -2.69 11.30 -1.40
N ARG A 217 -2.38 12.41 -2.06
CA ARG A 217 -3.33 13.50 -2.35
C ARG A 217 -4.42 13.10 -3.32
N PHE A 218 -4.17 12.05 -4.13
CA PHE A 218 -5.15 11.53 -5.08
C PHE A 218 -5.90 10.31 -4.57
N ILE A 219 -5.56 9.80 -3.39
CA ILE A 219 -6.27 8.69 -2.79
C ILE A 219 -7.69 9.14 -2.41
N GLU A 220 -8.70 8.44 -2.90
CA GLU A 220 -10.08 8.47 -2.41
C GLU A 220 -10.24 7.46 -1.27
N SER A 221 -9.71 6.25 -1.47
CA SER A 221 -9.68 5.20 -0.46
C SER A 221 -8.51 4.24 -0.67
N ALA A 222 -8.01 3.70 0.43
CA ALA A 222 -7.01 2.64 0.44
C ALA A 222 -7.55 1.47 1.27
N SER A 223 -7.67 0.30 0.66
CA SER A 223 -8.16 -0.92 1.32
C SER A 223 -7.05 -1.97 1.35
N LEU A 224 -6.75 -2.47 2.53
CA LEU A 224 -5.79 -3.56 2.74
C LEU A 224 -6.53 -4.79 3.28
N SER A 225 -6.47 -5.90 2.55
CA SER A 225 -6.92 -7.22 2.98
C SER A 225 -5.71 -8.06 3.39
N ALA A 226 -5.61 -8.39 4.67
CA ALA A 226 -4.49 -9.16 5.23
C ALA A 226 -4.62 -10.68 5.03
N GLY A 227 -5.60 -11.14 4.25
CA GLY A 227 -5.91 -12.52 3.92
C GLY A 227 -7.41 -12.72 3.77
N GLY A 228 -7.86 -13.91 3.37
CA GLY A 228 -9.28 -14.20 3.21
C GLY A 228 -9.97 -13.42 2.07
N PHE A 229 -9.23 -12.82 1.15
CA PHE A 229 -9.80 -12.03 0.05
C PHE A 229 -10.49 -12.90 -1.00
N GLY A 230 -11.53 -12.33 -1.64
CA GLY A 230 -12.41 -12.99 -2.60
C GLY A 230 -11.73 -13.46 -3.89
N ALA A 231 -12.44 -14.26 -4.69
CA ALA A 231 -11.92 -14.93 -5.90
C ALA A 231 -11.49 -13.96 -7.02
N ARG A 232 -11.99 -12.73 -7.02
CA ARG A 232 -11.61 -11.65 -7.94
C ARG A 232 -10.12 -11.32 -7.91
N LEU A 233 -9.48 -11.45 -6.74
CA LEU A 233 -8.06 -11.15 -6.52
C LEU A 233 -7.26 -12.45 -6.51
N GLY A 234 -6.15 -12.50 -7.22
CA GLY A 234 -5.34 -13.72 -7.35
C GLY A 234 -3.87 -13.45 -7.57
N ASP A 235 -3.11 -14.53 -7.81
CA ASP A 235 -1.68 -14.50 -8.08
C ASP A 235 -0.86 -13.83 -6.97
N ARG A 236 -1.34 -13.93 -5.71
CA ARG A 236 -0.63 -13.51 -4.49
C ARG A 236 -1.08 -14.33 -3.30
N THR A 237 -0.16 -14.54 -2.36
CA THR A 237 -0.33 -15.46 -1.24
C THR A 237 -0.44 -14.78 0.13
N SER A 238 -0.22 -13.47 0.25
CA SER A 238 -0.27 -12.80 1.55
C SER A 238 -1.40 -11.78 1.66
N SER A 239 -1.34 -10.69 0.93
CA SER A 239 -2.31 -9.60 1.06
C SER A 239 -2.71 -8.99 -0.29
N ALA A 240 -3.77 -8.18 -0.26
CA ALA A 240 -4.17 -7.35 -1.39
C ALA A 240 -4.44 -5.91 -0.93
N THR A 241 -3.77 -4.96 -1.55
CA THR A 241 -3.97 -3.51 -1.34
C THR A 241 -4.62 -2.92 -2.57
N ILE A 242 -5.81 -2.35 -2.38
CA ILE A 242 -6.58 -1.70 -3.45
C ILE A 242 -6.58 -0.20 -3.17
N LEU A 243 -6.04 0.56 -4.10
CA LEU A 243 -6.00 2.02 -4.06
C LEU A 243 -6.97 2.58 -5.10
N THR A 244 -7.95 3.32 -4.63
CA THR A 244 -8.87 4.06 -5.51
C THR A 244 -8.44 5.51 -5.53
N LEU A 245 -8.23 6.05 -6.73
CA LEU A 245 -7.86 7.43 -6.92
C LEU A 245 -9.11 8.27 -7.18
N ARG A 246 -9.17 9.47 -6.57
CA ARG A 246 -10.25 10.43 -6.80
C ARG A 246 -10.29 10.89 -8.26
N GLU A 247 -11.37 11.51 -8.65
CA GLU A 247 -11.48 12.21 -9.92
C GLU A 247 -10.95 13.66 -9.81
N GLY A 248 -10.76 14.32 -10.93
CA GLY A 248 -10.46 15.75 -10.96
C GLY A 248 -11.70 16.60 -10.72
N ASN A 249 -11.49 17.85 -10.29
CA ASN A 249 -12.56 18.80 -10.02
C ASN A 249 -13.45 19.00 -11.26
N ARG A 250 -14.76 18.96 -11.07
CA ARG A 250 -15.76 19.06 -12.15
C ARG A 250 -16.39 20.45 -12.29
N GLU A 251 -16.18 21.35 -11.32
CA GLU A 251 -16.84 22.65 -11.30
C GLU A 251 -15.95 23.77 -11.87
N ARG A 252 -14.65 23.72 -11.54
CA ARG A 252 -13.70 24.75 -11.95
C ARG A 252 -12.28 24.22 -12.02
N ILE A 253 -11.39 24.95 -12.68
CA ILE A 253 -9.95 24.71 -12.59
C ILE A 253 -9.51 25.03 -11.16
N ALA A 254 -8.76 24.14 -10.57
CA ALA A 254 -8.14 24.26 -9.25
C ALA A 254 -6.69 23.78 -9.33
N GLY A 255 -5.88 24.25 -8.41
CA GLY A 255 -4.48 23.88 -8.36
C GLY A 255 -3.98 23.71 -6.94
N GLU A 256 -2.83 23.07 -6.85
CA GLU A 256 -2.14 22.84 -5.59
C GLU A 256 -0.63 22.88 -5.83
N LEU A 257 0.08 23.66 -5.02
CA LEU A 257 1.54 23.61 -4.94
C LEU A 257 1.92 23.05 -3.60
N ASN A 258 2.81 22.07 -3.61
CA ASN A 258 3.25 21.44 -2.38
C ASN A 258 4.77 21.31 -2.30
N VAL A 259 5.28 21.51 -1.11
CA VAL A 259 6.62 21.12 -0.69
C VAL A 259 6.46 20.22 0.51
N ALA A 260 7.05 19.05 0.48
CA ALA A 260 6.95 18.03 1.53
C ALA A 260 8.34 17.64 2.06
N ALA A 261 8.42 16.61 2.87
CA ALA A 261 9.66 16.15 3.50
C ALA A 261 10.83 15.91 2.54
N THR A 262 10.54 15.39 1.35
CA THR A 262 11.55 14.85 0.44
C THR A 262 11.36 15.34 -1.00
N GLN A 263 10.29 16.10 -1.27
CA GLN A 263 9.84 16.41 -2.62
C GLN A 263 9.08 17.73 -2.69
N TYR A 264 9.02 18.28 -3.88
CA TYR A 264 8.06 19.33 -4.24
C TYR A 264 7.24 18.88 -5.44
N GLY A 265 6.05 19.47 -5.58
CA GLY A 265 5.16 19.11 -6.68
C GLY A 265 4.09 20.16 -6.97
N ALA A 266 3.41 19.94 -8.07
CA ALA A 266 2.29 20.76 -8.51
C ALA A 266 1.17 19.87 -9.04
N VAL A 267 -0.06 20.28 -8.75
CA VAL A 267 -1.28 19.66 -9.24
C VAL A 267 -2.09 20.70 -9.99
N ILE A 268 -2.65 20.30 -11.12
CA ILE A 268 -3.72 21.03 -11.81
C ILE A 268 -4.87 20.06 -12.08
N GLU A 269 -6.08 20.50 -11.82
CA GLU A 269 -7.29 19.69 -12.01
C GLU A 269 -8.45 20.55 -12.47
N GLY A 270 -9.40 19.96 -13.19
CA GLY A 270 -10.58 20.71 -13.62
C GLY A 270 -11.50 19.92 -14.54
N PRO A 271 -12.60 20.58 -14.99
CA PRO A 271 -13.52 20.04 -15.96
C PRO A 271 -12.92 20.02 -17.38
N LEU A 272 -13.22 18.97 -18.14
CA LEU A 272 -13.07 18.88 -19.59
C LEU A 272 -14.47 18.87 -20.23
N GLY A 273 -15.11 20.05 -20.26
CA GLY A 273 -16.50 20.17 -20.65
C GLY A 273 -17.48 19.65 -19.59
N LYS A 274 -18.71 19.28 -20.01
CA LYS A 274 -19.80 18.96 -19.07
C LYS A 274 -19.68 17.57 -18.43
N ASN A 275 -19.05 16.63 -19.12
CA ASN A 275 -19.11 15.20 -18.78
C ASN A 275 -17.74 14.59 -18.46
N ALA A 276 -16.67 15.37 -18.45
CA ALA A 276 -15.35 14.89 -18.15
C ALA A 276 -14.62 15.79 -17.15
N SER A 277 -13.66 15.20 -16.44
CA SER A 277 -12.73 15.89 -15.56
C SER A 277 -11.33 15.28 -15.66
N PHE A 278 -10.34 16.05 -15.28
CA PHE A 278 -8.96 15.62 -15.28
C PHE A 278 -8.23 16.10 -14.03
N PHE A 279 -7.19 15.40 -13.67
CA PHE A 279 -6.09 15.94 -12.89
C PHE A 279 -4.74 15.52 -13.48
N VAL A 280 -3.74 16.37 -13.29
CA VAL A 280 -2.33 16.12 -13.61
C VAL A 280 -1.51 16.53 -12.39
N ASN A 281 -0.55 15.69 -12.03
CA ASN A 281 0.41 15.96 -10.97
C ASN A 281 1.82 15.71 -11.48
N VAL A 282 2.75 16.54 -11.05
CA VAL A 282 4.19 16.32 -11.25
C VAL A 282 4.88 16.46 -9.90
N ARG A 283 5.85 15.57 -9.63
CA ARG A 283 6.67 15.60 -8.40
C ARG A 283 8.15 15.45 -8.76
N LYS A 284 8.99 16.11 -7.98
CA LYS A 284 10.44 15.92 -8.01
C LYS A 284 10.99 15.90 -6.59
N SER A 285 11.92 14.99 -6.33
CA SER A 285 12.64 14.93 -5.06
C SER A 285 13.71 16.01 -4.98
N TYR A 286 14.04 16.42 -3.75
CA TYR A 286 15.23 17.19 -3.42
C TYR A 286 16.13 16.42 -2.43
N LEU A 287 15.99 15.09 -2.42
CA LEU A 287 16.81 14.22 -1.59
C LEU A 287 18.29 14.36 -1.85
N ASP A 288 18.68 14.67 -3.08
CA ASP A 288 20.06 14.95 -3.46
C ASP A 288 20.68 16.11 -2.65
N LEU A 289 19.93 17.19 -2.44
CA LEU A 289 20.37 18.30 -1.60
C LEU A 289 20.43 17.91 -0.13
N LEU A 290 19.40 17.19 0.35
CA LEU A 290 19.28 16.78 1.73
C LEU A 290 20.39 15.79 2.12
N PHE A 291 20.61 14.76 1.32
CA PHE A 291 21.60 13.71 1.60
C PHE A 291 23.04 14.26 1.54
N LYS A 292 23.34 15.12 0.57
CA LYS A 292 24.62 15.84 0.54
C LYS A 292 24.84 16.71 1.77
N ALA A 293 23.81 17.46 2.20
CA ALA A 293 23.89 18.29 3.40
C ALA A 293 24.08 17.48 4.69
N LEU A 294 23.58 16.24 4.73
CA LEU A 294 23.75 15.30 5.84
C LEU A 294 25.05 14.48 5.75
N GLY A 295 25.86 14.64 4.67
CA GLY A 295 27.13 13.95 4.49
C GLY A 295 27.00 12.49 4.06
N PHE A 296 25.88 12.07 3.50
CA PHE A 296 25.73 10.73 2.94
C PHE A 296 26.49 10.59 1.61
N SER A 297 27.10 9.44 1.40
CA SER A 297 27.83 9.12 0.16
C SER A 297 26.92 8.57 -0.95
N PHE A 298 25.69 8.13 -0.64
CA PHE A 298 24.68 7.73 -1.61
C PHE A 298 23.59 8.81 -1.73
N ILE A 299 23.21 9.15 -2.96
CA ILE A 299 22.44 10.33 -3.27
C ILE A 299 21.26 9.92 -4.16
N PRO A 300 20.08 9.66 -3.58
CA PRO A 300 18.89 9.31 -4.35
C PRO A 300 18.24 10.54 -4.99
N SER A 301 17.68 10.35 -6.19
CA SER A 301 16.87 11.33 -6.88
C SER A 301 15.73 10.64 -7.60
N TYR A 302 14.51 11.19 -7.51
CA TYR A 302 13.35 10.67 -8.24
C TYR A 302 12.45 11.78 -8.75
N GLU A 303 11.72 11.46 -9.80
CA GLU A 303 10.67 12.29 -10.38
C GLU A 303 9.53 11.40 -10.88
N ASP A 304 8.31 11.90 -10.79
CA ASP A 304 7.14 11.24 -11.34
C ASP A 304 6.06 12.20 -11.81
N ALA A 305 5.21 11.69 -12.68
CA ALA A 305 4.00 12.36 -13.12
C ALA A 305 2.81 11.40 -13.11
N THR A 306 1.67 11.90 -12.68
CA THR A 306 0.40 11.18 -12.69
C THR A 306 -0.64 11.97 -13.43
N ALA A 307 -1.37 11.34 -14.35
CA ALA A 307 -2.52 11.94 -15.01
C ALA A 307 -3.72 10.99 -14.99
N LYS A 308 -4.89 11.53 -14.67
CA LYS A 308 -6.17 10.79 -14.74
C LYS A 308 -7.21 11.65 -15.45
N VAL A 309 -7.95 11.02 -16.36
CA VAL A 309 -9.10 11.60 -17.03
C VAL A 309 -10.29 10.68 -16.84
N VAL A 310 -11.43 11.25 -16.45
CA VAL A 310 -12.68 10.49 -16.32
C VAL A 310 -13.72 11.15 -17.23
N TRP A 311 -14.31 10.37 -18.12
CA TRP A 311 -15.32 10.80 -19.07
C TRP A 311 -16.59 9.92 -18.96
N ARG A 312 -17.75 10.56 -18.84
CA ARG A 312 -19.07 9.91 -18.77
C ARG A 312 -19.96 10.36 -19.91
N PRO A 313 -19.83 9.72 -21.09
CA PRO A 313 -20.65 10.09 -22.26
C PRO A 313 -22.14 9.86 -22.02
N THR A 314 -22.50 8.85 -21.23
CA THR A 314 -23.88 8.51 -20.90
C THR A 314 -24.06 8.34 -19.38
N LYS A 315 -25.30 8.18 -18.92
CA LYS A 315 -25.58 7.84 -17.52
C LYS A 315 -25.13 6.42 -17.14
N ARG A 316 -24.90 5.54 -18.12
CA ARG A 316 -24.54 4.14 -17.92
C ARG A 316 -23.07 3.84 -18.19
N ASP A 317 -22.37 4.69 -18.90
CA ASP A 317 -20.99 4.45 -19.30
C ASP A 317 -20.06 5.47 -18.67
N ALA A 318 -18.96 4.98 -18.14
CA ALA A 318 -17.85 5.79 -17.65
C ALA A 318 -16.52 5.22 -18.16
N PHE A 319 -15.69 6.08 -18.71
CA PHE A 319 -14.32 5.77 -19.12
C PHE A 319 -13.36 6.49 -18.20
N SER A 320 -12.34 5.79 -17.75
CA SER A 320 -11.26 6.36 -16.93
C SER A 320 -9.94 5.98 -17.56
N PHE A 321 -9.13 6.96 -17.87
CA PHE A 321 -7.73 6.77 -18.27
C PHE A 321 -6.85 7.22 -17.11
N LEU A 322 -5.93 6.34 -16.68
CA LEU A 322 -4.90 6.62 -15.68
C LEU A 322 -3.54 6.32 -16.25
N THR A 323 -2.57 7.20 -16.02
CA THR A 323 -1.15 6.91 -16.26
C THR A 323 -0.30 7.47 -15.13
N ILE A 324 0.71 6.69 -14.72
CA ILE A 324 1.77 7.13 -13.81
C ILE A 324 3.09 6.77 -14.49
N VAL A 325 3.97 7.75 -14.61
CA VAL A 325 5.34 7.59 -15.13
C VAL A 325 6.32 8.04 -14.06
N ALA A 326 7.44 7.32 -13.93
CA ALA A 326 8.40 7.60 -12.87
C ALA A 326 9.82 7.23 -13.30
N ARG A 327 10.78 7.99 -12.79
CA ARG A 327 12.21 7.73 -12.89
C ARG A 327 12.84 7.83 -11.51
N GLY A 328 13.76 6.92 -11.21
CA GLY A 328 14.57 6.93 -9.99
C GLY A 328 16.00 6.52 -10.27
N SER A 329 16.96 7.22 -9.66
CA SER A 329 18.38 6.91 -9.76
C SER A 329 19.10 7.22 -8.45
N ILE A 330 20.14 6.47 -8.14
CA ILE A 330 21.05 6.76 -7.04
C ILE A 330 22.45 7.04 -7.63
N SER A 331 23.06 8.15 -7.24
CA SER A 331 24.47 8.41 -7.53
C SER A 331 25.30 8.21 -6.27
N PHE A 332 26.55 7.77 -6.45
CA PHE A 332 27.48 7.49 -5.35
C PHE A 332 28.64 8.48 -5.36
N ASP A 333 28.96 9.05 -4.20
CA ASP A 333 30.21 9.75 -3.97
C ASP A 333 31.27 8.75 -3.46
N ASN A 334 32.19 8.38 -4.34
CA ASN A 334 33.27 7.44 -4.09
C ASN A 334 34.63 8.16 -3.92
N SER A 335 34.65 9.46 -3.64
CA SER A 335 35.88 10.27 -3.50
C SER A 335 36.68 9.87 -2.27
N THR A 336 36.04 9.39 -1.22
CA THR A 336 36.68 8.96 0.02
C THR A 336 36.68 7.44 0.18
N ASP A 337 37.65 6.91 0.92
CA ASP A 337 37.69 5.49 1.26
C ASP A 337 36.50 5.03 2.08
N SER A 338 36.04 5.86 3.02
CA SER A 338 34.85 5.57 3.82
C SER A 338 33.60 5.53 2.95
N GLY A 339 33.48 6.48 2.02
CA GLY A 339 32.40 6.50 1.03
C GLY A 339 32.39 5.24 0.17
N ARG A 340 33.56 4.80 -0.35
CA ARG A 340 33.67 3.55 -1.13
C ARG A 340 33.23 2.33 -0.34
N VAL A 341 33.63 2.20 0.93
CA VAL A 341 33.21 1.08 1.79
C VAL A 341 31.72 1.12 2.05
N THR A 342 31.15 2.27 2.38
CA THR A 342 29.71 2.42 2.61
C THR A 342 28.92 2.10 1.34
N ASN A 343 29.32 2.65 0.20
CA ASN A 343 28.64 2.46 -1.08
C ASN A 343 28.76 1.04 -1.62
N SER A 344 29.83 0.30 -1.25
CA SER A 344 29.99 -1.11 -1.66
C SER A 344 28.94 -2.04 -1.03
N GLN A 345 28.29 -1.62 0.04
CA GLN A 345 27.22 -2.35 0.73
C GLN A 345 25.81 -2.01 0.21
N VAL A 346 25.72 -1.12 -0.78
CA VAL A 346 24.45 -0.63 -1.31
C VAL A 346 24.29 -1.07 -2.76
N VAL A 347 23.25 -1.84 -3.01
CA VAL A 347 22.78 -2.11 -4.38
C VAL A 347 22.19 -0.82 -4.96
N ASN A 348 22.65 -0.39 -6.13
CA ASN A 348 22.13 0.78 -6.85
C ASN A 348 20.92 0.38 -7.70
N PRO A 349 19.67 0.72 -7.32
CA PRO A 349 18.45 0.33 -8.04
C PRO A 349 17.99 1.43 -9.00
N GLY A 350 18.73 1.71 -10.06
CA GLY A 350 18.24 2.61 -11.12
C GLY A 350 16.96 2.07 -11.76
N GLN A 351 15.95 2.93 -11.95
CA GLN A 351 14.63 2.49 -12.39
C GLN A 351 13.90 3.55 -13.22
N ASP A 352 13.42 3.15 -14.40
CA ASP A 352 12.39 3.89 -15.14
C ASP A 352 11.14 3.01 -15.23
N GLN A 353 9.97 3.57 -14.99
CA GLN A 353 8.74 2.79 -15.03
C GLN A 353 7.51 3.61 -15.40
N TYR A 354 6.54 2.93 -15.97
CA TYR A 354 5.19 3.47 -16.09
C TYR A 354 4.15 2.37 -15.96
N PHE A 355 2.96 2.77 -15.53
CA PHE A 355 1.76 1.99 -15.73
C PHE A 355 0.62 2.88 -16.21
N SER A 356 -0.15 2.35 -17.15
CA SER A 356 -1.26 3.06 -17.77
C SER A 356 -2.42 2.11 -17.95
N GLY A 357 -3.65 2.63 -17.86
CA GLY A 357 -4.83 1.83 -18.11
C GLY A 357 -6.02 2.65 -18.54
N LEU A 358 -6.81 2.05 -19.44
CA LEU A 358 -8.12 2.53 -19.84
C LEU A 358 -9.16 1.60 -19.28
N THR A 359 -10.00 2.12 -18.41
CA THR A 359 -11.09 1.37 -17.76
C THR A 359 -12.44 1.85 -18.29
N TRP A 360 -13.22 0.96 -18.85
CA TRP A 360 -14.62 1.17 -19.19
C TRP A 360 -15.50 0.50 -18.16
N LYS A 361 -16.35 1.28 -17.51
CA LYS A 361 -17.39 0.82 -16.60
C LYS A 361 -18.76 1.04 -17.22
N ARG A 362 -19.57 -0.02 -17.28
CA ARG A 362 -20.94 0.00 -17.79
C ARG A 362 -21.94 -0.48 -16.75
N LEU A 363 -22.91 0.36 -16.47
CA LEU A 363 -24.04 -0.01 -15.62
C LEU A 363 -25.02 -0.90 -16.42
N LEU A 364 -25.25 -2.09 -15.92
CA LEU A 364 -26.24 -3.04 -16.42
C LEU A 364 -27.58 -2.86 -15.67
N SER A 365 -28.66 -3.49 -16.14
CA SER A 365 -29.96 -3.43 -15.47
C SER A 365 -29.94 -3.98 -14.03
N ARG A 366 -29.07 -4.97 -13.76
CA ARG A 366 -28.93 -5.63 -12.45
C ARG A 366 -27.48 -5.80 -12.04
N GLY A 367 -26.59 -4.87 -12.37
CA GLY A 367 -25.21 -5.03 -12.01
C GLY A 367 -24.28 -4.05 -12.73
N VAL A 368 -23.01 -4.37 -12.75
CA VAL A 368 -21.97 -3.58 -13.38
C VAL A 368 -20.96 -4.46 -14.09
N ALA A 369 -20.53 -4.03 -15.26
CA ALA A 369 -19.38 -4.61 -15.97
C ALA A 369 -18.25 -3.59 -15.98
N THR A 370 -17.04 -4.04 -15.71
CA THR A 370 -15.82 -3.22 -15.75
C THR A 370 -14.78 -3.92 -16.59
N THR A 371 -14.33 -3.27 -17.65
CA THR A 371 -13.25 -3.79 -18.51
C THR A 371 -12.07 -2.82 -18.46
N THR A 372 -10.88 -3.33 -18.18
CA THR A 372 -9.66 -2.56 -18.11
C THR A 372 -8.63 -3.11 -19.08
N LEU A 373 -8.12 -2.24 -19.95
CA LEU A 373 -6.94 -2.48 -20.77
C LEU A 373 -5.77 -1.76 -20.10
N GLY A 374 -4.78 -2.49 -19.64
CA GLY A 374 -3.66 -1.96 -18.89
C GLY A 374 -2.32 -2.35 -19.49
N ARG A 375 -1.31 -1.52 -19.24
CA ARG A 375 0.10 -1.83 -19.50
C ARG A 375 0.95 -1.35 -18.34
N THR A 376 1.83 -2.24 -17.88
CA THR A 376 2.92 -1.93 -16.95
C THR A 376 4.25 -2.16 -17.66
N TRP A 377 5.22 -1.30 -17.40
CA TRP A 377 6.55 -1.45 -17.95
C TRP A 377 7.58 -0.86 -16.96
N THR A 378 8.64 -1.62 -16.73
CA THR A 378 9.74 -1.21 -15.85
C THR A 378 11.07 -1.61 -16.47
N ARG A 379 12.00 -0.66 -16.52
CA ARG A 379 13.40 -0.89 -16.80
C ARG A 379 14.17 -0.79 -15.51
N TYR A 380 14.90 -1.84 -15.17
CA TYR A 380 15.79 -1.89 -14.03
C TYR A 380 17.23 -1.78 -14.51
N ALA A 381 18.03 -1.00 -13.78
CA ALA A 381 19.47 -0.87 -13.97
C ALA A 381 20.13 -1.05 -12.60
N THR A 382 20.21 -2.28 -12.16
CA THR A 382 20.69 -2.64 -10.82
C THR A 382 22.17 -2.93 -10.87
N SER A 383 23.00 -2.27 -10.06
CA SER A 383 24.43 -2.50 -10.03
C SER A 383 25.00 -2.44 -8.59
N GLN A 384 26.11 -3.15 -8.38
CA GLN A 384 26.89 -3.06 -7.15
C GLN A 384 28.37 -3.27 -7.46
N ARG A 385 29.22 -2.53 -6.76
CA ARG A 385 30.67 -2.65 -6.81
C ARG A 385 31.21 -2.94 -5.41
N ASP A 386 32.31 -3.64 -5.33
CA ASP A 386 33.02 -3.79 -4.05
C ASP A 386 33.73 -2.48 -3.64
N SER A 387 34.41 -2.50 -2.50
CA SER A 387 35.14 -1.33 -1.97
C SER A 387 36.34 -0.91 -2.82
N LEU A 388 36.80 -1.76 -3.75
CA LEU A 388 37.85 -1.47 -4.75
C LEU A 388 37.21 -1.02 -6.09
N LEU A 389 35.89 -0.82 -6.12
CA LEU A 389 35.11 -0.44 -7.30
C LEU A 389 35.06 -1.51 -8.42
N VAL A 390 35.39 -2.76 -8.09
CA VAL A 390 35.23 -3.90 -9.01
C VAL A 390 33.74 -4.25 -9.08
N PRO A 391 33.16 -4.42 -10.30
CA PRO A 391 31.77 -4.81 -10.44
C PRO A 391 31.50 -6.20 -9.83
N VAL A 392 30.49 -6.28 -8.94
CA VAL A 392 29.98 -7.53 -8.35
C VAL A 392 28.67 -7.93 -9.01
N LEU A 393 27.79 -6.94 -9.21
CA LEU A 393 26.51 -7.09 -9.89
C LEU A 393 26.37 -6.01 -10.95
N ASP A 394 25.99 -6.39 -12.15
CA ASP A 394 25.45 -5.50 -13.20
C ASP A 394 24.25 -6.22 -13.81
N SER A 395 23.06 -5.66 -13.64
CA SER A 395 21.81 -6.23 -14.16
C SER A 395 21.00 -5.15 -14.84
N ARG A 396 20.73 -5.36 -16.13
CA ARG A 396 19.87 -4.51 -16.96
C ARG A 396 18.71 -5.34 -17.45
N SER A 397 17.54 -5.05 -16.94
CA SER A 397 16.35 -5.84 -17.25
C SER A 397 15.20 -4.93 -17.64
N THR A 398 14.33 -5.48 -18.48
CA THR A 398 13.05 -4.85 -18.82
C THR A 398 11.94 -5.86 -18.57
N GLU A 399 10.89 -5.41 -17.87
CA GLU A 399 9.67 -6.19 -17.67
C GLU A 399 8.46 -5.37 -18.11
N GLY A 400 7.80 -5.79 -19.17
CA GLY A 400 6.62 -5.14 -19.73
C GLY A 400 5.46 -6.12 -19.91
N GLU A 401 4.30 -5.82 -19.33
CA GLU A 401 3.12 -6.67 -19.33
C GLU A 401 1.88 -5.90 -19.78
N ASN A 402 1.14 -6.46 -20.74
CA ASN A 402 -0.17 -6.00 -21.19
C ASN A 402 -1.25 -6.80 -20.47
N THR A 403 -2.29 -6.14 -20.01
CA THR A 403 -3.38 -6.75 -19.25
C THR A 403 -4.72 -6.42 -19.89
N LEU A 404 -5.56 -7.43 -20.13
CA LEU A 404 -6.98 -7.27 -20.38
C LEU A 404 -7.73 -7.91 -19.21
N ARG A 405 -8.51 -7.11 -18.49
CA ARG A 405 -9.31 -7.56 -17.35
C ARG A 405 -10.76 -7.20 -17.57
N THR A 406 -11.67 -8.14 -17.35
CA THR A 406 -13.12 -7.90 -17.33
C THR A 406 -13.70 -8.50 -16.07
N ASP A 407 -14.40 -7.68 -15.30
CA ASP A 407 -15.12 -8.06 -14.09
C ASP A 407 -16.60 -7.75 -14.27
N ILE A 408 -17.49 -8.66 -13.92
CA ILE A 408 -18.93 -8.49 -13.96
C ILE A 408 -19.50 -8.82 -12.58
N THR A 409 -20.23 -7.88 -12.01
CA THR A 409 -21.04 -8.10 -10.81
C THR A 409 -22.50 -8.10 -11.21
N TRP A 410 -23.24 -9.15 -10.87
CA TRP A 410 -24.63 -9.36 -11.26
C TRP A 410 -25.50 -9.71 -10.06
N LEU A 411 -26.63 -9.01 -9.90
CA LEU A 411 -27.63 -9.29 -8.87
C LEU A 411 -28.65 -10.29 -9.41
N ALA A 412 -28.50 -11.56 -9.05
CA ALA A 412 -29.35 -12.65 -9.53
C ALA A 412 -30.75 -12.67 -8.88
N GLY A 413 -31.02 -11.79 -7.91
CA GLY A 413 -32.28 -11.72 -7.15
C GLY A 413 -32.19 -12.52 -5.85
N ARG A 414 -33.23 -12.36 -4.97
CA ARG A 414 -33.34 -13.06 -3.68
C ARG A 414 -32.07 -12.96 -2.79
N GLY A 415 -31.38 -11.80 -2.84
CA GLY A 415 -30.17 -11.57 -2.05
C GLY A 415 -28.93 -12.29 -2.56
N VAL A 416 -28.92 -12.78 -3.80
CA VAL A 416 -27.77 -13.41 -4.43
C VAL A 416 -27.05 -12.43 -5.35
N GLU A 417 -25.76 -12.25 -5.11
CA GLU A 417 -24.81 -11.51 -5.93
C GLU A 417 -23.82 -12.48 -6.57
N ILE A 418 -23.62 -12.37 -7.85
CA ILE A 418 -22.63 -13.17 -8.61
C ILE A 418 -21.56 -12.23 -9.14
N GLU A 419 -20.32 -12.52 -8.81
CA GLU A 419 -19.14 -11.87 -9.36
C GLU A 419 -18.39 -12.86 -10.24
N THR A 420 -18.09 -12.48 -11.46
CA THR A 420 -17.30 -13.30 -12.39
C THR A 420 -16.40 -12.41 -13.21
N GLY A 421 -15.31 -12.97 -13.69
CA GLY A 421 -14.42 -12.22 -14.54
C GLY A 421 -13.21 -13.02 -14.98
N THR A 422 -12.45 -12.38 -15.85
CA THR A 422 -11.19 -12.92 -16.37
C THR A 422 -10.14 -11.82 -16.41
N ILE A 423 -8.90 -12.22 -16.15
CA ILE A 423 -7.72 -11.39 -16.36
C ILE A 423 -6.76 -12.16 -17.26
N PHE A 424 -6.44 -11.57 -18.41
CA PHE A 424 -5.48 -12.08 -19.35
C PHE A 424 -4.27 -11.16 -19.35
N LYS A 425 -3.08 -11.74 -19.22
CA LYS A 425 -1.83 -10.99 -19.17
C LYS A 425 -0.82 -11.55 -20.16
N TYR A 426 -0.25 -10.66 -20.95
CA TYR A 426 0.79 -10.96 -21.90
C TYR A 426 2.03 -10.10 -21.61
N ALA A 427 3.04 -10.71 -21.04
CA ALA A 427 4.34 -10.09 -20.88
C ALA A 427 5.14 -10.24 -22.18
N SER A 428 5.25 -9.14 -22.92
CA SER A 428 5.89 -9.07 -24.25
C SER A 428 7.34 -8.62 -24.17
N ASP A 429 7.70 -7.87 -23.11
CA ASP A 429 9.00 -7.24 -22.97
C ASP A 429 9.70 -7.78 -21.71
N LEU A 430 10.10 -9.05 -21.74
CA LEU A 430 10.93 -9.67 -20.72
C LEU A 430 12.33 -9.83 -21.29
N ARG A 431 13.26 -8.95 -20.89
CA ARG A 431 14.66 -8.99 -21.32
C ARG A 431 15.55 -8.85 -20.09
N TYR A 432 16.57 -9.70 -20.04
CA TYR A 432 17.52 -9.78 -18.95
C TYR A 432 18.94 -9.87 -19.47
N ASP A 433 19.78 -8.91 -19.07
CA ASP A 433 21.21 -8.90 -19.26
C ASP A 433 21.81 -8.72 -17.85
N ALA A 434 22.37 -9.77 -17.28
CA ALA A 434 22.86 -9.75 -15.91
C ALA A 434 24.20 -10.48 -15.77
N THR A 435 25.10 -9.87 -15.02
CA THR A 435 26.35 -10.47 -14.58
C THR A 435 26.44 -10.39 -13.08
N LEU A 436 26.67 -11.53 -12.41
CA LEU A 436 26.90 -11.61 -10.98
C LEU A 436 28.17 -12.42 -10.73
N ALA A 437 29.13 -11.86 -9.98
CA ALA A 437 30.38 -12.51 -9.64
C ALA A 437 30.20 -13.57 -8.54
N GLY A 438 30.66 -14.78 -8.78
CA GLY A 438 30.67 -15.86 -7.78
C GLY A 438 29.31 -16.49 -7.50
N PHE A 439 29.06 -17.11 -6.45
CA PHE A 439 27.87 -17.66 -5.76
C PHE A 439 26.88 -18.55 -6.51
N THR A 440 26.54 -18.27 -7.78
CA THR A 440 25.38 -18.85 -8.44
C THR A 440 25.62 -20.20 -9.11
N ARG A 441 26.87 -20.51 -9.46
CA ARG A 441 27.28 -21.76 -10.11
C ARG A 441 28.60 -22.23 -9.53
N ARG A 442 28.87 -23.55 -9.67
CA ARG A 442 30.15 -24.12 -9.31
C ARG A 442 30.67 -24.96 -10.50
N ASP A 443 31.97 -24.93 -10.74
CA ASP A 443 32.63 -25.81 -11.68
C ASP A 443 32.74 -27.25 -11.13
N ALA A 444 33.28 -28.16 -11.93
CA ALA A 444 33.48 -29.55 -11.54
C ALA A 444 34.41 -29.72 -10.32
N ARG A 445 35.19 -28.68 -9.96
CA ARG A 445 36.08 -28.64 -8.80
C ARG A 445 35.44 -27.98 -7.59
N GLY A 446 34.18 -27.51 -7.71
CA GLY A 446 33.45 -26.82 -6.64
C GLY A 446 33.75 -25.34 -6.52
N ASN A 447 34.50 -24.70 -7.42
CA ASN A 447 34.78 -23.28 -7.38
C ASN A 447 33.58 -22.45 -7.84
N PRO A 448 33.31 -21.31 -7.19
CA PRO A 448 32.25 -20.39 -7.63
C PRO A 448 32.52 -19.91 -9.06
N GLN A 449 31.48 -19.92 -9.88
CA GLN A 449 31.50 -19.40 -11.24
C GLN A 449 30.58 -18.17 -11.35
N PRO A 450 30.94 -17.14 -12.14
CA PRO A 450 30.07 -16.00 -12.36
C PRO A 450 28.80 -16.42 -13.12
N LEU A 451 27.66 -15.83 -12.75
CA LEU A 451 26.46 -15.90 -13.55
C LEU A 451 26.54 -14.88 -14.69
N ARG A 452 26.24 -15.32 -15.90
CA ARG A 452 26.03 -14.47 -17.06
C ARG A 452 24.69 -14.84 -17.71
N VAL A 453 23.80 -13.89 -17.81
CA VAL A 453 22.49 -14.03 -18.43
C VAL A 453 22.39 -13.00 -19.53
N ASP A 454 22.03 -13.42 -20.73
CA ASP A 454 21.57 -12.59 -21.83
C ASP A 454 20.41 -13.35 -22.49
N THR A 455 19.20 -12.98 -22.12
CA THR A 455 18.02 -13.71 -22.59
C THR A 455 16.79 -12.82 -22.68
N SER A 456 15.86 -13.24 -23.51
CA SER A 456 14.53 -12.65 -23.60
C SER A 456 13.49 -13.74 -23.82
N PHE A 457 12.31 -13.57 -23.25
CA PHE A 457 11.19 -14.47 -23.44
C PHE A 457 9.87 -13.73 -23.31
N THR A 458 8.78 -14.41 -23.60
CA THR A 458 7.43 -13.91 -23.39
C THR A 458 6.69 -14.82 -22.42
N ALA A 459 5.71 -14.27 -21.71
CA ALA A 459 4.92 -15.03 -20.76
C ALA A 459 3.44 -14.73 -20.92
N LEU A 460 2.64 -15.78 -20.95
CA LEU A 460 1.18 -15.69 -20.95
C LEU A 460 0.64 -16.23 -19.65
N ARG A 461 -0.36 -15.57 -19.10
CA ARG A 461 -1.14 -16.06 -17.95
C ARG A 461 -2.58 -15.61 -18.04
N ASN A 462 -3.46 -16.46 -17.53
CA ASN A 462 -4.88 -16.18 -17.44
C ASN A 462 -5.40 -16.56 -16.06
N GLY A 463 -6.25 -15.73 -15.51
CA GLY A 463 -6.99 -16.03 -14.30
C GLY A 463 -8.48 -15.80 -14.53
N THR A 464 -9.31 -16.82 -14.30
CA THR A 464 -10.77 -16.73 -14.40
C THR A 464 -11.40 -17.07 -13.06
N TYR A 465 -12.43 -16.34 -12.66
CA TYR A 465 -13.05 -16.56 -11.38
C TYR A 465 -14.58 -16.49 -11.46
N LEU A 466 -15.22 -17.16 -10.51
CA LEU A 466 -16.65 -17.08 -10.22
C LEU A 466 -16.82 -17.06 -8.70
N GLN A 467 -17.64 -16.14 -8.21
CA GLN A 467 -18.00 -16.05 -6.79
C GLN A 467 -19.50 -15.76 -6.67
N ALA A 468 -20.17 -16.49 -5.83
CA ALA A 468 -21.55 -16.23 -5.42
C ALA A 468 -21.57 -15.78 -3.97
N THR A 469 -22.22 -14.68 -3.69
CA THR A 469 -22.44 -14.17 -2.34
C THR A 469 -23.94 -14.11 -2.09
N TRP A 470 -24.39 -14.81 -1.05
CA TRP A 470 -25.78 -14.96 -0.70
C TRP A 470 -26.09 -14.38 0.67
N GLN A 471 -27.05 -13.44 0.74
CA GLN A 471 -27.66 -13.00 1.98
C GLN A 471 -28.72 -14.04 2.38
N ALA A 472 -28.28 -15.12 3.02
CA ALA A 472 -29.12 -16.27 3.36
C ALA A 472 -30.22 -15.92 4.37
N GLN A 473 -29.90 -14.99 5.28
CA GLN A 473 -30.81 -14.38 6.25
C GLN A 473 -30.40 -12.93 6.48
N PRO A 474 -31.24 -12.07 7.05
CA PRO A 474 -30.88 -10.66 7.35
C PRO A 474 -29.61 -10.51 8.19
N ARG A 475 -29.22 -11.56 8.92
CA ARG A 475 -28.04 -11.59 9.79
C ARG A 475 -26.90 -12.47 9.26
N LEU A 476 -27.12 -13.30 8.23
CA LEU A 476 -26.14 -14.27 7.73
C LEU A 476 -25.84 -14.04 6.25
N ARG A 477 -24.61 -13.73 5.95
CA ARG A 477 -24.06 -13.60 4.59
C ARG A 477 -23.02 -14.70 4.35
N LEU A 478 -23.17 -15.43 3.27
CA LEU A 478 -22.28 -16.52 2.85
C LEU A 478 -21.68 -16.17 1.49
N SER A 479 -20.41 -16.49 1.30
CA SER A 479 -19.76 -16.35 0.00
C SER A 479 -18.99 -17.63 -0.34
N VAL A 480 -19.17 -18.11 -1.55
CA VAL A 480 -18.41 -19.25 -2.11
C VAL A 480 -17.87 -18.81 -3.45
N GLY A 481 -16.59 -19.02 -3.66
CA GLY A 481 -15.91 -18.64 -4.89
C GLY A 481 -14.86 -19.64 -5.30
N ALA A 482 -14.53 -19.62 -6.56
CA ALA A 482 -13.43 -20.39 -7.14
C ALA A 482 -12.71 -19.54 -8.17
N ARG A 483 -11.41 -19.74 -8.25
CA ARG A 483 -10.55 -19.14 -9.26
C ARG A 483 -9.68 -20.21 -9.90
N ASN A 484 -9.51 -20.11 -11.21
CA ASN A 484 -8.61 -20.95 -11.97
C ASN A 484 -7.55 -20.06 -12.61
N ASP A 485 -6.27 -20.31 -12.31
CA ASP A 485 -5.13 -19.59 -12.88
C ASP A 485 -4.33 -20.54 -13.75
N TRP A 486 -3.99 -20.08 -14.96
CA TRP A 486 -3.10 -20.78 -15.89
C TRP A 486 -1.84 -19.95 -16.14
N TYR A 487 -0.69 -20.60 -16.07
CA TYR A 487 0.62 -20.00 -16.23
C TYR A 487 1.34 -20.71 -17.38
N GLY A 488 1.26 -20.16 -18.60
CA GLY A 488 1.79 -20.77 -19.81
C GLY A 488 3.33 -20.83 -19.88
N PHE A 489 4.01 -20.08 -19.02
CA PHE A 489 5.48 -20.04 -18.94
C PHE A 489 6.07 -20.99 -17.87
N LEU A 490 5.23 -21.78 -17.20
CA LEU A 490 5.62 -22.72 -16.14
C LEU A 490 5.03 -24.11 -16.44
N ASP A 491 5.57 -24.80 -17.40
CA ASP A 491 5.12 -26.16 -17.78
C ASP A 491 3.58 -26.33 -17.76
N ASN A 492 2.88 -25.35 -18.35
CA ASN A 492 1.41 -25.27 -18.43
C ASN A 492 0.69 -25.42 -17.07
N ALA A 493 1.22 -24.84 -16.04
CA ALA A 493 0.70 -24.99 -14.70
C ALA A 493 -0.71 -24.39 -14.55
N VAL A 494 -1.71 -25.24 -14.35
CA VAL A 494 -3.08 -24.86 -13.99
C VAL A 494 -3.27 -24.98 -12.47
N ARG A 495 -3.89 -23.98 -11.84
CA ARG A 495 -4.09 -23.96 -10.40
C ARG A 495 -5.53 -23.54 -10.02
N PHE A 496 -6.16 -24.35 -9.20
CA PHE A 496 -7.54 -24.13 -8.75
C PHE A 496 -7.56 -23.64 -7.30
N SER A 497 -8.22 -22.51 -7.06
CA SER A 497 -8.24 -21.76 -5.81
C SER A 497 -9.68 -21.63 -5.27
N PRO A 498 -10.18 -22.60 -4.47
CA PRO A 498 -11.47 -22.49 -3.80
C PRO A 498 -11.39 -21.50 -2.64
N ARG A 499 -12.46 -20.75 -2.41
CA ARG A 499 -12.57 -19.78 -1.32
C ARG A 499 -13.97 -19.74 -0.74
N VAL A 500 -14.06 -19.61 0.57
CA VAL A 500 -15.33 -19.50 1.29
C VAL A 500 -15.22 -18.40 2.34
N SER A 501 -16.34 -17.71 2.58
CA SER A 501 -16.43 -16.82 3.74
C SER A 501 -17.86 -16.77 4.27
N ALA A 502 -17.98 -16.46 5.56
CA ALA A 502 -19.24 -16.25 6.24
C ALA A 502 -19.16 -15.04 7.14
N SER A 503 -20.23 -14.28 7.24
CA SER A 503 -20.38 -13.17 8.17
C SER A 503 -21.74 -13.29 8.85
N LEU A 504 -21.70 -13.38 10.19
CA LEU A 504 -22.90 -13.52 11.02
C LEU A 504 -23.03 -12.33 11.97
N ARG A 505 -24.06 -11.52 11.80
CA ARG A 505 -24.39 -10.45 12.75
C ARG A 505 -25.18 -11.07 13.93
N VAL A 506 -24.50 -11.22 15.06
CA VAL A 506 -25.08 -11.80 16.29
C VAL A 506 -26.08 -10.84 16.91
N ASP A 507 -25.70 -9.56 16.99
CA ASP A 507 -26.53 -8.44 17.45
C ASP A 507 -26.26 -7.19 16.59
N PRO A 508 -26.96 -6.05 16.79
CA PRO A 508 -26.78 -4.85 15.95
C PRO A 508 -25.35 -4.30 15.90
N VAL A 509 -24.50 -4.59 16.90
CA VAL A 509 -23.15 -4.05 17.02
C VAL A 509 -22.05 -5.10 16.92
N THR A 510 -22.38 -6.40 16.92
CA THR A 510 -21.41 -7.50 16.92
C THR A 510 -21.55 -8.36 15.68
N THR A 511 -20.46 -8.55 14.97
CA THR A 511 -20.36 -9.40 13.78
C THR A 511 -19.24 -10.42 13.95
N LEU A 512 -19.56 -11.70 13.70
CA LEU A 512 -18.58 -12.78 13.58
C LEU A 512 -18.26 -12.99 12.11
N THR A 513 -16.98 -13.24 11.81
CA THR A 513 -16.50 -13.49 10.44
C THR A 513 -15.64 -14.75 10.41
N LEU A 514 -15.77 -15.50 9.31
CA LEU A 514 -14.94 -16.66 9.01
C LEU A 514 -14.58 -16.62 7.54
N ALA A 515 -13.32 -16.86 7.19
CA ALA A 515 -12.90 -17.05 5.81
C ALA A 515 -11.84 -18.14 5.71
N GLY A 516 -11.85 -18.84 4.59
CA GLY A 516 -10.82 -19.83 4.26
C GLY A 516 -10.68 -19.99 2.76
N GLY A 517 -9.49 -20.36 2.32
CA GLY A 517 -9.24 -20.55 0.89
C GLY A 517 -7.81 -20.93 0.58
N ARG A 518 -7.65 -21.32 -0.66
CA ARG A 518 -6.36 -21.60 -1.29
C ARG A 518 -5.97 -20.46 -2.21
N TYR A 519 -4.71 -20.06 -2.15
CA TYR A 519 -4.16 -18.94 -2.91
C TYR A 519 -2.88 -19.42 -3.56
N TYR A 520 -2.71 -19.14 -4.85
CA TYR A 520 -1.50 -19.43 -5.61
C TYR A 520 -0.84 -18.15 -6.07
N GLN A 521 0.49 -18.23 -6.26
CA GLN A 521 1.30 -17.16 -6.82
C GLN A 521 2.36 -17.73 -7.72
N ALA A 522 2.53 -17.13 -8.89
CA ALA A 522 3.64 -17.46 -9.80
C ALA A 522 4.99 -16.98 -9.24
N PRO A 523 6.09 -17.68 -9.50
CA PRO A 523 7.44 -17.15 -9.35
C PRO A 523 7.61 -15.85 -10.14
N SER A 524 8.41 -14.92 -9.61
CA SER A 524 8.79 -13.70 -10.34
C SER A 524 9.65 -14.05 -11.57
N TYR A 525 9.49 -13.31 -12.66
CA TYR A 525 10.20 -13.59 -13.92
C TYR A 525 11.73 -13.59 -13.77
N ILE A 526 12.29 -12.69 -12.94
CA ILE A 526 13.73 -12.63 -12.67
C ILE A 526 14.27 -13.94 -12.04
N TRP A 527 13.45 -14.68 -11.29
CA TRP A 527 13.89 -15.94 -10.68
C TRP A 527 14.07 -17.05 -11.70
N LEU A 528 13.37 -16.97 -12.86
CA LEU A 528 13.46 -17.97 -13.91
C LEU A 528 14.81 -17.93 -14.63
N VAL A 529 15.46 -16.76 -14.65
CA VAL A 529 16.73 -16.56 -15.37
C VAL A 529 17.97 -16.81 -14.50
N GLY A 530 17.80 -17.00 -13.20
CA GLY A 530 18.90 -17.29 -12.28
C GLY A 530 19.60 -18.63 -12.51
N ASP A 531 18.89 -19.58 -13.09
CA ASP A 531 19.43 -20.86 -13.59
C ASP A 531 18.58 -21.37 -14.74
N PRO A 532 19.15 -21.98 -15.81
CA PRO A 532 18.39 -22.49 -16.96
C PRO A 532 17.28 -23.49 -16.59
N GLN A 533 17.43 -24.22 -15.48
CA GLN A 533 16.47 -25.23 -15.04
C GLN A 533 15.38 -24.65 -14.11
N ASN A 534 15.46 -23.37 -13.74
CA ASN A 534 14.46 -22.78 -12.85
C ASN A 534 13.06 -22.78 -13.48
N ALA A 535 12.93 -22.58 -14.78
CA ALA A 535 11.65 -22.62 -15.48
C ALA A 535 10.94 -23.99 -15.38
N GLU A 536 11.71 -25.08 -15.29
CA GLU A 536 11.19 -26.45 -15.12
C GLU A 536 10.95 -26.82 -13.66
N ARG A 537 11.79 -26.31 -12.73
CA ARG A 537 11.78 -26.65 -11.31
C ARG A 537 10.80 -25.82 -10.49
N LEU A 538 10.58 -24.58 -10.91
CA LEU A 538 9.69 -23.67 -10.20
C LEU A 538 8.23 -23.93 -10.58
N LYS A 539 7.39 -23.96 -9.56
CA LYS A 539 5.93 -24.10 -9.65
C LYS A 539 5.26 -22.89 -9.02
N PRO A 540 4.02 -22.59 -9.38
CA PRO A 540 3.23 -21.64 -8.59
C PRO A 540 3.12 -22.15 -7.15
N PHE A 541 3.66 -21.39 -6.21
CA PHE A 541 3.59 -21.73 -4.78
C PHE A 541 2.25 -21.33 -4.20
N ARG A 542 1.87 -21.94 -3.08
CA ARG A 542 0.54 -21.79 -2.49
C ARG A 542 0.57 -21.38 -1.03
N ALA A 543 -0.52 -20.75 -0.60
CA ALA A 543 -0.88 -20.57 0.80
C ALA A 543 -2.33 -21.00 1.02
N ASP A 544 -2.53 -21.99 1.87
CA ASP A 544 -3.86 -22.34 2.41
C ASP A 544 -4.08 -21.48 3.65
N GLN A 545 -5.15 -20.67 3.67
CA GLN A 545 -5.41 -19.69 4.71
C GLN A 545 -6.77 -19.92 5.37
N ALA A 546 -6.81 -19.69 6.68
CA ALA A 546 -8.05 -19.62 7.45
C ALA A 546 -7.97 -18.40 8.40
N VAL A 547 -9.09 -17.69 8.53
CA VAL A 547 -9.23 -16.54 9.41
C VAL A 547 -10.58 -16.59 10.10
N ALA A 548 -10.60 -16.34 11.40
CA ALA A 548 -11.81 -16.16 12.19
C ALA A 548 -11.71 -14.84 12.96
N GLY A 549 -12.79 -14.09 13.00
CA GLY A 549 -12.79 -12.76 13.63
C GLY A 549 -14.10 -12.40 14.29
N VAL A 550 -14.00 -11.48 15.25
CA VAL A 550 -15.14 -10.80 15.86
C VAL A 550 -14.91 -9.28 15.75
N THR A 551 -15.91 -8.58 15.25
CA THR A 551 -15.94 -7.12 15.20
C THR A 551 -17.07 -6.61 16.07
N ARG A 552 -16.78 -5.65 16.96
CA ARG A 552 -17.76 -4.98 17.80
C ARG A 552 -17.69 -3.47 17.63
N LEU A 553 -18.85 -2.87 17.42
CA LEU A 553 -19.01 -1.41 17.41
C LEU A 553 -19.33 -0.94 18.84
N VAL A 554 -18.63 0.09 19.29
CA VAL A 554 -18.80 0.67 20.64
C VAL A 554 -19.17 2.15 20.48
N GLY A 555 -20.36 2.53 20.93
CA GLY A 555 -20.90 3.86 20.65
C GLY A 555 -21.12 4.07 19.15
N SER A 556 -20.94 5.30 18.70
CA SER A 556 -21.17 5.71 17.30
C SER A 556 -19.88 5.74 16.43
N ASP A 557 -18.72 5.71 17.03
CA ASP A 557 -17.45 6.07 16.38
C ASP A 557 -16.26 5.17 16.70
N ILE A 558 -16.45 4.11 17.49
CA ILE A 558 -15.40 3.15 17.83
C ILE A 558 -15.72 1.77 17.27
N LYS A 559 -14.72 1.17 16.63
CA LYS A 559 -14.70 -0.22 16.15
C LYS A 559 -13.59 -0.99 16.84
N VAL A 560 -13.90 -2.14 17.40
CA VAL A 560 -12.93 -3.09 17.96
C VAL A 560 -13.04 -4.39 17.19
N GLN A 561 -11.91 -4.97 16.82
CA GLN A 561 -11.83 -6.22 16.05
C GLN A 561 -10.74 -7.12 16.64
N LEU A 562 -11.07 -8.38 16.83
CA LEU A 562 -10.13 -9.44 17.20
C LEU A 562 -10.16 -10.49 16.09
N GLU A 563 -9.00 -10.87 15.58
CA GLU A 563 -8.85 -11.91 14.56
C GLU A 563 -7.81 -12.96 14.99
N VAL A 564 -8.06 -14.20 14.59
CA VAL A 564 -7.10 -15.31 14.66
C VAL A 564 -6.93 -15.84 13.24
N TYR A 565 -5.70 -16.10 12.83
CA TYR A 565 -5.43 -16.62 11.50
C TYR A 565 -4.38 -17.73 11.51
N GLY A 566 -4.45 -18.57 10.47
CA GLY A 566 -3.45 -19.57 10.12
C GLY A 566 -3.19 -19.59 8.63
N LYS A 567 -1.92 -19.76 8.24
CA LYS A 567 -1.47 -19.96 6.86
C LYS A 567 -0.57 -21.18 6.78
N ARG A 568 -0.74 -22.00 5.76
CA ARG A 568 0.15 -23.11 5.44
C ARG A 568 0.65 -22.94 4.01
N TYR A 569 1.97 -22.80 3.88
CA TYR A 569 2.64 -22.66 2.59
C TYR A 569 3.07 -24.01 2.04
N GLY A 570 3.01 -24.18 0.72
CA GLY A 570 3.53 -25.31 -0.01
C GLY A 570 4.11 -24.91 -1.34
N ASP A 571 4.96 -25.75 -1.92
CA ASP A 571 5.67 -25.49 -3.16
C ASP A 571 6.48 -24.17 -3.13
N TYR A 572 6.91 -23.73 -1.92
CA TYR A 572 7.60 -22.45 -1.74
C TYR A 572 9.01 -22.52 -2.33
N PRO A 573 9.52 -21.44 -2.96
CA PRO A 573 10.85 -21.46 -3.57
C PRO A 573 11.94 -21.67 -2.53
N ALA A 574 12.71 -22.73 -2.66
CA ALA A 574 13.86 -23.09 -1.82
C ALA A 574 15.16 -22.90 -2.59
N ARG A 575 16.22 -22.56 -1.87
CA ARG A 575 17.55 -22.25 -2.40
C ARG A 575 18.40 -23.52 -2.47
N ARG A 576 18.78 -23.98 -3.66
CA ARG A 576 19.51 -25.26 -3.80
C ARG A 576 20.94 -25.22 -3.21
N PHE A 577 21.61 -24.08 -3.28
CA PHE A 577 22.93 -23.92 -2.70
C PHE A 577 22.90 -23.69 -1.17
N ARG A 578 21.73 -23.43 -0.62
CA ARG A 578 21.48 -23.19 0.80
C ARG A 578 20.22 -23.95 1.22
N PRO A 579 20.33 -25.30 1.35
CA PRO A 579 19.16 -26.17 1.42
C PRO A 579 18.29 -25.99 2.67
N GLN A 580 18.78 -25.29 3.70
CA GLN A 580 18.02 -24.87 4.87
C GLN A 580 17.23 -23.58 4.66
N ALA A 581 17.51 -22.83 3.59
CA ALA A 581 16.93 -21.53 3.35
C ALA A 581 15.84 -21.55 2.29
N VAL A 582 14.82 -20.71 2.48
CA VAL A 582 13.84 -20.35 1.46
C VAL A 582 14.21 -19.02 0.81
N LEU A 583 13.72 -18.78 -0.40
CA LEU A 583 13.91 -17.50 -1.07
C LEU A 583 13.06 -16.43 -0.38
N SER A 584 13.70 -15.37 0.11
CA SER A 584 13.06 -14.26 0.81
C SER A 584 13.75 -12.95 0.48
N PRO A 585 13.74 -12.49 -0.80
CA PRO A 585 14.44 -11.28 -1.19
C PRO A 585 13.90 -10.08 -0.43
N SER A 586 14.80 -9.35 0.22
CA SER A 586 14.48 -8.13 0.97
C SER A 586 14.42 -6.90 0.06
N GLY A 587 15.03 -7.00 -1.10
CA GLY A 587 15.07 -5.97 -2.12
C GLY A 587 16.32 -5.10 -2.13
N PHE A 588 17.13 -5.11 -1.08
CA PHE A 588 18.45 -4.50 -1.02
C PHE A 588 19.48 -5.51 -0.52
N ASP A 589 19.37 -6.74 -1.03
CA ASP A 589 20.31 -7.79 -0.68
C ASP A 589 21.71 -7.42 -1.20
N ASP A 590 22.70 -7.45 -0.31
CA ASP A 590 24.09 -7.13 -0.62
C ASP A 590 24.71 -8.28 -1.43
N ALA A 591 25.01 -8.02 -2.70
CA ALA A 591 25.60 -9.01 -3.61
C ALA A 591 27.04 -9.41 -3.25
N THR A 592 27.68 -8.72 -2.31
CA THR A 592 29.02 -9.12 -1.80
C THR A 592 28.94 -10.21 -0.74
N THR A 593 27.77 -10.39 -0.12
CA THR A 593 27.57 -11.34 0.99
C THR A 593 26.59 -12.46 0.68
N ASP A 594 25.63 -12.24 -0.21
CA ASP A 594 24.65 -13.23 -0.63
C ASP A 594 24.26 -13.05 -2.11
N ILE A 595 23.40 -13.93 -2.64
CA ILE A 595 22.90 -13.88 -4.01
C ILE A 595 21.65 -12.98 -4.04
N PRO A 596 21.71 -11.84 -4.75
CA PRO A 596 20.60 -10.90 -4.81
C PRO A 596 19.53 -11.37 -5.82
N LEU A 597 18.34 -10.80 -5.73
CA LEU A 597 17.24 -10.91 -6.70
C LEU A 597 16.78 -12.35 -7.00
N GLY A 598 17.23 -13.36 -6.26
CA GLY A 598 16.96 -14.77 -6.56
C GLY A 598 17.69 -15.30 -7.83
N LEU A 599 18.83 -14.71 -8.19
CA LEU A 599 19.66 -15.09 -9.35
C LEU A 599 20.47 -16.37 -9.07
N GLU A 600 19.78 -17.43 -8.66
CA GLU A 600 20.38 -18.71 -8.28
C GLU A 600 19.50 -19.91 -8.65
N PRO A 601 20.03 -21.15 -8.60
CA PRO A 601 19.21 -22.35 -8.75
C PRO A 601 18.20 -22.49 -7.62
N LEU A 602 16.92 -22.54 -7.97
CA LEU A 602 15.78 -22.64 -7.06
C LEU A 602 15.00 -23.94 -7.29
N GLU A 603 14.19 -24.33 -6.30
CA GLU A 603 13.31 -25.49 -6.36
C GLU A 603 12.04 -25.26 -5.54
N SER A 604 10.87 -25.61 -6.08
CA SER A 604 9.58 -25.43 -5.40
C SER A 604 9.23 -26.62 -4.51
N THR A 605 10.00 -26.81 -3.42
CA THR A 605 9.86 -27.94 -2.50
C THR A 605 9.69 -27.52 -1.04
N ALA A 606 9.96 -26.25 -0.70
CA ALA A 606 9.85 -25.79 0.66
C ALA A 606 8.40 -25.66 1.12
N THR A 607 8.21 -25.77 2.43
CA THR A 607 6.94 -25.59 3.11
C THR A 607 7.06 -24.52 4.21
N GLY A 608 5.92 -24.02 4.68
CA GLY A 608 5.94 -23.04 5.77
C GLY A 608 4.61 -22.95 6.51
N ASN A 609 4.66 -22.34 7.69
CA ASN A 609 3.47 -22.07 8.49
C ASN A 609 3.58 -20.65 9.08
N ALA A 610 2.45 -19.93 9.08
CA ALA A 610 2.29 -18.69 9.84
C ALA A 610 0.98 -18.75 10.60
N PHE A 611 0.98 -18.30 11.84
CA PHE A 611 -0.25 -18.16 12.65
C PHE A 611 -0.13 -16.95 13.57
N GLY A 612 -1.26 -16.40 13.95
CA GLY A 612 -1.26 -15.25 14.84
C GLY A 612 -2.63 -14.84 15.33
N ILE A 613 -2.59 -13.87 16.25
CA ILE A 613 -3.76 -13.21 16.84
C ILE A 613 -3.57 -11.71 16.68
N GLU A 614 -4.61 -11.01 16.27
CA GLU A 614 -4.58 -9.59 15.98
C GLU A 614 -5.70 -8.87 16.72
N LEU A 615 -5.35 -7.81 17.44
CA LEU A 615 -6.30 -6.87 18.03
C LEU A 615 -6.22 -5.54 17.29
N PHE A 616 -7.37 -5.02 16.92
CA PHE A 616 -7.50 -3.71 16.27
C PHE A 616 -8.60 -2.90 16.94
N ALA A 617 -8.32 -1.64 17.23
CA ALA A 617 -9.30 -0.68 17.70
C ALA A 617 -9.14 0.62 16.93
N GLN A 618 -10.25 1.18 16.45
CA GLN A 618 -10.25 2.45 15.72
C GLN A 618 -11.37 3.35 16.23
N LYS A 619 -11.02 4.58 16.58
CA LYS A 619 -11.95 5.67 16.84
C LYS A 619 -11.86 6.67 15.70
N LYS A 620 -12.95 6.88 14.98
CA LYS A 620 -13.04 7.91 13.95
C LYS A 620 -13.30 9.30 14.53
N PHE A 621 -12.85 10.32 13.81
CA PHE A 621 -13.20 11.69 14.13
C PHE A 621 -14.73 11.90 14.01
N GLY A 622 -15.34 12.56 14.99
CA GLY A 622 -16.77 12.77 15.07
C GLY A 622 -17.11 13.90 16.03
N ALA A 623 -18.00 13.66 17.00
CA ALA A 623 -18.36 14.63 18.03
C ALA A 623 -17.19 14.96 19.00
N SER A 624 -16.27 14.02 19.18
CA SER A 624 -15.04 14.22 19.97
C SER A 624 -13.93 14.82 19.12
N PRO A 625 -13.11 15.75 19.64
CA PRO A 625 -11.94 16.27 18.93
C PRO A 625 -10.80 15.26 18.81
N PHE A 626 -10.93 14.07 19.41
CA PHE A 626 -9.94 13.00 19.37
C PHE A 626 -10.34 11.92 18.36
N TYR A 627 -9.34 11.39 17.67
CA TYR A 627 -9.43 10.21 16.85
C TYR A 627 -8.18 9.35 17.05
N GLY A 628 -8.23 8.10 16.67
CA GLY A 628 -7.05 7.26 16.81
C GLY A 628 -7.28 5.82 16.35
N GLN A 629 -6.19 5.07 16.43
CA GLN A 629 -6.17 3.67 16.03
C GLN A 629 -5.08 2.96 16.82
N LEU A 630 -5.36 1.72 17.20
CA LEU A 630 -4.41 0.80 17.81
C LEU A 630 -4.48 -0.53 17.06
N SER A 631 -3.34 -1.07 16.66
CA SER A 631 -3.22 -2.44 16.17
C SER A 631 -2.11 -3.16 16.91
N THR A 632 -2.37 -4.40 17.35
CA THR A 632 -1.38 -5.26 17.99
C THR A 632 -1.51 -6.66 17.41
N SER A 633 -0.39 -7.29 17.07
CA SER A 633 -0.37 -8.63 16.52
C SER A 633 0.66 -9.49 17.23
N LEU A 634 0.26 -10.70 17.56
CA LEU A 634 1.14 -11.80 17.95
C LEU A 634 1.26 -12.72 16.73
N ASN A 635 2.47 -12.96 16.27
CA ASN A 635 2.73 -13.70 15.03
C ASN A 635 3.89 -14.67 15.19
N ARG A 636 3.81 -15.78 14.49
CA ARG A 636 4.91 -16.74 14.38
C ARG A 636 4.95 -17.34 12.99
N THR A 637 6.12 -17.23 12.35
CA THR A 637 6.33 -17.75 10.99
C THR A 637 7.56 -18.64 10.93
N ARG A 638 7.39 -19.84 10.36
CA ARG A 638 8.47 -20.80 10.14
C ARG A 638 8.42 -21.37 8.74
N PHE A 639 9.59 -21.63 8.18
CA PHE A 639 9.74 -22.33 6.91
C PHE A 639 10.67 -23.52 7.06
N THR A 640 10.44 -24.54 6.24
CA THR A 640 11.26 -25.75 6.15
C THR A 640 11.87 -25.81 4.76
N GLY A 641 13.19 -25.75 4.68
CA GLY A 641 13.96 -25.83 3.45
C GLY A 641 14.07 -27.25 2.86
N ILE A 642 14.87 -27.41 1.82
CA ILE A 642 15.07 -28.69 1.11
C ILE A 642 15.59 -29.79 2.05
N ASN A 643 16.46 -29.45 2.97
CA ASN A 643 17.06 -30.42 3.92
C ASN A 643 16.14 -30.82 5.08
N GLY A 644 14.87 -30.38 5.10
CA GLY A 644 13.93 -30.67 6.16
C GLY A 644 14.10 -29.86 7.45
N THR A 645 15.05 -28.93 7.51
CA THR A 645 15.29 -28.08 8.68
C THR A 645 14.25 -26.97 8.76
N ALA A 646 13.52 -26.89 9.87
CA ALA A 646 12.57 -25.83 10.14
C ALA A 646 13.28 -24.61 10.77
N THR A 647 13.23 -23.45 10.09
CA THR A 647 13.87 -22.19 10.50
C THR A 647 12.84 -21.09 10.70
N ARG A 648 13.22 -19.99 11.34
CA ARG A 648 12.38 -18.78 11.40
C ARG A 648 12.25 -18.18 9.99
N GLY A 649 11.05 -17.73 9.63
CA GLY A 649 10.86 -16.95 8.41
C GLY A 649 11.64 -15.63 8.51
N ALA A 650 12.16 -15.12 7.40
CA ALA A 650 12.93 -13.87 7.39
C ALA A 650 12.15 -12.67 7.95
N PHE A 651 10.83 -12.71 7.85
CA PHE A 651 9.93 -11.66 8.33
C PHE A 651 9.15 -12.06 9.59
N ASP A 652 9.65 -13.01 10.37
CA ASP A 652 9.05 -13.45 11.63
C ASP A 652 9.29 -12.38 12.72
N SER A 653 8.24 -11.61 13.05
CA SER A 653 8.21 -10.63 14.14
C SER A 653 7.15 -11.04 15.14
N PRO A 654 7.50 -11.71 16.27
CA PRO A 654 6.55 -12.28 17.22
C PRO A 654 5.54 -11.28 17.78
N VAL A 655 5.94 -10.04 18.01
CA VAL A 655 5.06 -9.00 18.54
C VAL A 655 5.21 -7.75 17.68
N THR A 656 4.08 -7.21 17.21
CA THR A 656 4.03 -5.88 16.59
C THR A 656 2.92 -5.07 17.24
N ALA A 657 3.16 -3.77 17.44
CA ALA A 657 2.18 -2.84 17.96
C ALA A 657 2.31 -1.49 17.27
N ASN A 658 1.20 -0.95 16.79
CA ASN A 658 1.12 0.36 16.17
C ASN A 658 -0.05 1.14 16.80
N GLY A 659 0.19 2.38 17.18
CA GLY A 659 -0.83 3.27 17.71
C GLY A 659 -0.76 4.64 17.06
N VAL A 660 -1.90 5.24 16.78
CA VAL A 660 -2.04 6.64 16.38
C VAL A 660 -3.05 7.30 17.29
N LEU A 661 -2.72 8.48 17.78
CA LEU A 661 -3.62 9.35 18.48
C LEU A 661 -3.55 10.74 17.86
N GLY A 662 -4.70 11.26 17.46
CA GLY A 662 -4.85 12.60 16.90
C GLY A 662 -5.80 13.46 17.73
N TRP A 663 -5.48 14.74 17.84
CA TRP A 663 -6.25 15.75 18.51
C TRP A 663 -6.43 16.96 17.61
N ARG A 664 -7.67 17.36 17.42
CA ARG A 664 -8.06 18.53 16.63
C ARG A 664 -8.90 19.48 17.48
N PRO A 665 -8.25 20.41 18.19
CA PRO A 665 -8.95 21.35 19.05
C PRO A 665 -9.89 22.29 18.28
N ASN A 666 -9.57 22.59 17.04
CA ASN A 666 -10.36 23.48 16.15
C ASN A 666 -10.04 23.22 14.68
N SER A 667 -10.67 23.97 13.76
CA SER A 667 -10.47 23.84 12.30
C SER A 667 -9.06 24.23 11.81
N LYS A 668 -8.27 24.94 12.61
CA LYS A 668 -6.95 25.48 12.24
C LYS A 668 -5.80 24.58 12.68
N TRP A 669 -5.94 23.83 13.76
CA TRP A 669 -4.87 23.03 14.35
C TRP A 669 -5.21 21.55 14.38
N GLU A 670 -4.21 20.74 14.12
CA GLU A 670 -4.25 19.30 14.28
C GLU A 670 -2.90 18.81 14.79
N ILE A 671 -2.90 17.98 15.81
CA ILE A 671 -1.72 17.39 16.40
C ILE A 671 -1.94 15.89 16.45
N ALA A 672 -1.02 15.12 15.91
CA ALA A 672 -1.11 13.66 15.91
C ALA A 672 0.24 13.02 16.24
N THR A 673 0.19 11.92 16.98
CA THR A 673 1.36 11.11 17.29
C THR A 673 1.13 9.67 16.81
N ARG A 674 2.21 9.02 16.39
CA ARG A 674 2.24 7.60 16.06
C ARG A 674 3.32 6.90 16.85
N LEU A 675 2.97 5.79 17.48
CA LEU A 675 3.88 4.90 18.19
C LEU A 675 3.98 3.59 17.44
N ARG A 676 5.20 3.10 17.24
CA ARG A 676 5.47 1.83 16.57
C ARG A 676 6.42 1.01 17.40
N GLY A 677 6.10 -0.26 17.61
CA GLY A 677 6.94 -1.21 18.29
C GLY A 677 6.90 -2.57 17.62
N ALA A 678 8.03 -3.25 17.53
CA ALA A 678 8.10 -4.59 16.97
C ALA A 678 9.28 -5.37 17.57
N THR A 679 9.12 -6.66 17.75
CA THR A 679 10.24 -7.57 17.96
C THR A 679 11.12 -7.56 16.72
N GLY A 680 12.44 -7.51 16.89
CA GLY A 680 13.38 -7.48 15.78
C GLY A 680 13.25 -8.68 14.83
N LEU A 681 13.51 -8.44 13.56
CA LEU A 681 13.49 -9.47 12.52
C LEU A 681 14.66 -10.45 12.70
N PRO A 682 14.52 -11.72 12.27
CA PRO A 682 15.63 -12.67 12.24
C PRO A 682 16.69 -12.25 11.23
N PHE A 683 17.94 -12.63 11.49
CA PHE A 683 19.02 -12.53 10.52
C PHE A 683 19.99 -13.72 10.66
N THR A 684 20.75 -13.94 9.60
CA THR A 684 21.83 -14.93 9.54
C THR A 684 23.15 -14.24 9.89
N PRO A 685 23.89 -14.69 10.91
CA PRO A 685 25.16 -14.07 11.28
C PRO A 685 26.24 -14.34 10.24
N PHE A 686 27.31 -13.56 10.29
CA PHE A 686 28.50 -13.75 9.44
C PHE A 686 29.42 -14.82 10.01
N VAL A 687 30.14 -15.51 9.12
CA VAL A 687 31.32 -16.30 9.47
C VAL A 687 32.43 -15.32 9.90
N SER A 688 32.91 -15.47 11.12
CA SER A 688 33.82 -14.49 11.72
C SER A 688 35.31 -14.75 11.41
N ALA A 689 35.70 -15.96 10.98
CA ALA A 689 37.10 -16.33 10.77
C ALA A 689 37.26 -17.33 9.60
N GLY A 690 38.54 -17.50 9.16
CA GLY A 690 38.90 -18.43 8.09
C GLY A 690 38.70 -17.85 6.69
N SER A 691 38.71 -18.73 5.67
CA SER A 691 38.58 -18.36 4.25
C SER A 691 37.19 -17.87 3.86
N LEU A 692 36.19 -18.19 4.67
CA LEU A 692 34.77 -17.76 4.46
C LEU A 692 34.40 -16.55 5.32
N ALA A 693 35.34 -15.94 6.04
CA ALA A 693 35.04 -14.75 6.85
C ALA A 693 34.41 -13.64 6.02
N GLY A 694 33.26 -13.12 6.50
CA GLY A 694 32.46 -12.10 5.81
C GLY A 694 31.33 -12.62 4.95
N THR A 695 31.23 -13.94 4.75
CA THR A 695 30.04 -14.55 4.15
C THR A 695 28.99 -14.88 5.22
N LEU A 696 27.73 -14.97 4.85
CA LEU A 696 26.66 -15.38 5.77
C LEU A 696 26.83 -16.85 6.19
N ASP A 697 26.73 -17.12 7.49
CA ASP A 697 26.78 -18.48 8.05
C ASP A 697 25.40 -19.17 7.91
N PHE A 698 25.17 -19.80 6.76
CA PHE A 698 23.92 -20.51 6.52
C PHE A 698 23.71 -21.75 7.39
N THR A 699 24.71 -22.21 8.15
CA THR A 699 24.47 -23.26 9.16
C THR A 699 23.66 -22.71 10.35
N ARG A 700 23.70 -21.38 10.54
CA ARG A 700 22.95 -20.62 11.54
C ARG A 700 21.89 -19.73 10.90
N TYR A 701 21.27 -20.21 9.84
CA TYR A 701 20.28 -19.45 9.07
C TYR A 701 19.12 -18.92 9.95
N ASN A 702 18.93 -17.60 10.00
CA ASN A 702 17.90 -16.91 10.78
C ASN A 702 17.87 -17.25 12.28
N THR A 703 19.01 -17.60 12.87
CA THR A 703 19.10 -17.94 14.30
C THR A 703 19.16 -16.72 15.22
N GLU A 704 19.74 -15.62 14.74
CA GLU A 704 19.87 -14.37 15.47
C GLU A 704 18.65 -13.45 15.24
N ARG A 705 18.50 -12.41 16.07
CA ARG A 705 17.51 -11.34 15.87
C ARG A 705 18.14 -9.99 16.11
N VAL A 706 17.74 -9.00 15.31
CA VAL A 706 18.05 -7.60 15.60
C VAL A 706 17.32 -7.12 16.87
N GLY A 707 17.77 -6.03 17.44
CA GLY A 707 17.16 -5.42 18.62
C GLY A 707 15.69 -5.04 18.39
N THR A 708 14.94 -4.88 19.47
CA THR A 708 13.55 -4.42 19.42
C THR A 708 13.44 -3.06 18.76
N PHE A 709 12.61 -2.94 17.73
CA PHE A 709 12.27 -1.69 17.07
C PHE A 709 11.27 -0.89 17.91
N LEU A 710 11.57 0.39 18.16
CA LEU A 710 10.65 1.35 18.77
C LEU A 710 10.82 2.70 18.07
N ALA A 711 9.74 3.34 17.67
CA ALA A 711 9.74 4.69 17.11
C ALA A 711 8.49 5.45 17.51
N ALA A 712 8.65 6.74 17.75
CA ALA A 712 7.56 7.66 18.01
C ALA A 712 7.63 8.83 17.03
N ASP A 713 6.55 9.09 16.31
CA ASP A 713 6.44 10.16 15.32
C ASP A 713 5.45 11.22 15.84
N LEU A 714 5.68 12.49 15.54
CA LEU A 714 4.82 13.61 15.92
C LEU A 714 4.58 14.49 14.70
N ARG A 715 3.33 14.79 14.43
CA ARG A 715 2.93 15.71 13.37
C ARG A 715 2.06 16.83 13.93
N VAL A 716 2.34 18.06 13.51
CA VAL A 716 1.57 19.26 13.83
C VAL A 716 1.21 19.95 12.53
N ASP A 717 -0.08 20.08 12.25
CA ASP A 717 -0.60 20.81 11.09
C ASP A 717 -1.24 22.12 11.53
N ARG A 718 -0.96 23.21 10.79
CA ARG A 718 -1.64 24.49 10.92
C ARG A 718 -2.24 24.91 9.59
N ARG A 719 -3.54 25.23 9.58
CA ARG A 719 -4.29 25.67 8.41
C ARG A 719 -4.54 27.16 8.49
N PHE A 720 -4.17 27.87 7.45
CA PHE A 720 -4.46 29.29 7.22
C PHE A 720 -5.53 29.36 6.13
N ILE A 721 -6.72 29.77 6.52
CA ILE A 721 -7.91 29.79 5.67
C ILE A 721 -8.09 31.21 5.17
N MET A 722 -8.01 31.41 3.86
CA MET A 722 -8.21 32.68 3.16
C MET A 722 -9.49 32.58 2.30
N ARG A 723 -9.90 33.69 1.68
CA ARG A 723 -11.19 33.76 0.97
C ARG A 723 -11.32 32.77 -0.19
N ARG A 724 -10.25 32.52 -0.94
CA ARG A 724 -10.22 31.62 -2.12
C ARG A 724 -9.05 30.66 -2.15
N THR A 725 -8.20 30.70 -1.14
CA THR A 725 -7.02 29.87 -1.04
C THR A 725 -6.94 29.29 0.37
N GLN A 726 -6.28 28.17 0.49
CA GLN A 726 -5.94 27.59 1.76
C GLN A 726 -4.45 27.27 1.76
N PHE A 727 -3.76 27.71 2.82
CA PHE A 727 -2.37 27.34 3.05
C PHE A 727 -2.29 26.44 4.26
N ILE A 728 -1.61 25.30 4.12
CA ILE A 728 -1.37 24.35 5.21
C ILE A 728 0.13 24.26 5.41
N ALA A 729 0.58 24.55 6.62
CA ALA A 729 1.94 24.30 7.05
C ALA A 729 1.93 23.10 8.01
N PHE A 730 2.87 22.19 7.87
CA PHE A 730 3.03 21.12 8.83
C PHE A 730 4.48 20.85 9.19
N LEU A 731 4.66 20.40 10.43
CA LEU A 731 5.90 19.84 10.93
C LEU A 731 5.65 18.37 11.24
N ASP A 732 6.45 17.48 10.64
CA ASP A 732 6.41 16.04 10.88
C ASP A 732 7.79 15.59 11.39
N LEU A 733 7.85 15.19 12.66
CA LEU A 733 9.04 14.70 13.33
C LEU A 733 8.98 13.18 13.38
N GLN A 734 9.64 12.52 12.43
CA GLN A 734 9.74 11.08 12.44
C GLN A 734 10.78 10.66 13.48
N ASN A 735 10.43 9.64 14.29
CA ASN A 735 11.27 9.13 15.36
C ASN A 735 11.82 10.24 16.27
N PHE A 736 10.91 11.09 16.81
CA PHE A 736 11.30 12.26 17.60
C PHE A 736 12.07 11.91 18.89
N THR A 737 12.01 10.64 19.32
CA THR A 737 12.81 10.12 20.42
C THR A 737 14.28 9.92 20.05
N ASN A 738 14.64 10.07 18.78
CA ASN A 738 15.98 9.88 18.22
C ASN A 738 16.59 8.49 18.50
N ARG A 739 15.74 7.47 18.69
CA ARG A 739 16.23 6.12 18.94
C ARG A 739 16.84 5.54 17.66
N GLN A 740 18.08 5.13 17.72
CA GLN A 740 18.76 4.42 16.63
C GLN A 740 18.36 2.94 16.67
N ASN A 741 17.32 2.58 15.91
CA ASN A 741 16.90 1.19 15.78
C ASN A 741 17.92 0.42 14.95
N GLN A 742 18.35 -0.75 15.45
CA GLN A 742 19.33 -1.58 14.76
C GLN A 742 18.67 -2.35 13.61
N GLN A 743 19.41 -2.49 12.52
CA GLN A 743 19.14 -3.38 11.40
C GLN A 743 20.06 -4.59 11.47
N ALA A 744 19.94 -5.54 10.55
CA ALA A 744 20.88 -6.62 10.44
C ALA A 744 22.32 -6.06 10.29
N PRO A 745 23.31 -6.63 11.01
CA PRO A 745 24.69 -6.18 10.90
C PRO A 745 25.19 -6.25 9.46
N VAL A 746 26.15 -5.40 9.13
CA VAL A 746 26.86 -5.39 7.84
C VAL A 746 28.30 -5.79 8.03
N TRP A 747 28.88 -6.47 7.04
CA TRP A 747 30.29 -6.87 7.12
C TRP A 747 31.20 -5.71 6.73
N ASN A 748 32.17 -5.41 7.60
CA ASN A 748 33.22 -4.43 7.30
C ASN A 748 34.48 -5.16 6.81
N PRO A 749 34.84 -5.07 5.53
CA PRO A 749 36.00 -5.78 4.98
C PRO A 749 37.32 -5.27 5.49
N ARG A 750 37.39 -4.04 6.05
CA ARG A 750 38.65 -3.47 6.61
C ARG A 750 38.96 -4.01 8.00
N THR A 751 37.96 -3.98 8.88
CA THR A 751 38.06 -4.49 10.24
C THR A 751 37.93 -6.00 10.32
N ARG A 752 37.36 -6.63 9.27
CA ARG A 752 36.98 -8.04 9.20
C ARG A 752 36.04 -8.44 10.34
N MET A 753 35.11 -7.54 10.67
CA MET A 753 34.10 -7.72 11.71
C MET A 753 32.72 -7.30 11.19
N ALA A 754 31.69 -7.84 11.83
CA ALA A 754 30.33 -7.38 11.60
C ALA A 754 30.08 -6.09 12.39
N ASP A 755 29.80 -4.99 11.70
CA ASP A 755 29.50 -3.70 12.29
C ASP A 755 27.99 -3.56 12.54
N THR A 756 27.65 -2.75 13.54
CA THR A 756 26.25 -2.37 13.76
C THR A 756 25.74 -1.51 12.61
N ASN A 757 24.46 -1.69 12.26
CA ASN A 757 23.81 -0.96 11.18
C ASN A 757 22.58 -0.19 11.76
N PRO A 758 22.80 0.99 12.36
CA PRO A 758 21.71 1.77 12.93
C PRO A 758 20.88 2.44 11.83
N SER A 759 19.57 2.47 12.03
CA SER A 759 18.67 3.26 11.18
C SER A 759 18.89 4.77 11.43
N ILE A 760 18.39 5.59 10.51
CA ILE A 760 18.31 7.04 10.70
C ILE A 760 17.50 7.31 11.99
N GLY A 761 18.05 8.15 12.88
CA GLY A 761 17.39 8.59 14.11
C GLY A 761 16.25 9.57 13.84
N LEU A 762 16.28 10.74 14.49
CA LEU A 762 15.32 11.81 14.26
C LEU A 762 15.42 12.32 12.81
N PHE A 763 14.28 12.29 12.10
CA PHE A 763 14.15 12.86 10.76
C PHE A 763 13.05 13.92 10.77
N PRO A 764 13.39 15.21 10.84
CA PRO A 764 12.44 16.30 10.77
C PRO A 764 12.06 16.59 9.32
N SER A 765 10.80 16.84 9.06
CA SER A 765 10.31 17.32 7.79
C SER A 765 9.30 18.45 7.96
N ILE A 766 9.40 19.44 7.08
CA ILE A 766 8.44 20.54 6.99
C ILE A 766 7.72 20.39 5.68
N GLY A 767 6.41 20.59 5.71
CA GLY A 767 5.64 20.64 4.49
C GLY A 767 4.81 21.91 4.42
N LEU A 768 4.67 22.39 3.20
CA LEU A 768 3.87 23.54 2.83
C LEU A 768 2.95 23.13 1.69
N ASN A 769 1.67 23.42 1.84
CA ASN A 769 0.68 23.15 0.81
C ASN A 769 -0.18 24.38 0.55
N LEU A 770 -0.22 24.84 -0.68
CA LEU A 770 -1.03 25.96 -1.14
C LEU A 770 -2.10 25.45 -2.11
N GLU A 771 -3.35 25.52 -1.72
CA GLU A 771 -4.52 25.20 -2.56
C GLU A 771 -5.17 26.48 -3.08
N PHE A 772 -5.55 26.53 -4.39
CA PHE A 772 -6.18 27.69 -5.04
C PHE A 772 -7.18 27.32 -6.12
#